data_d33870812f754275f059ed58af0659cf
#
_entry.id   d33870812f754275f059ed58af0659cf
#
_cell.length_a   1.000
_cell.length_b   1.000
_cell.length_c   1.000
_cell.angle_alpha   90.00
_cell.angle_beta   90.00
_cell.angle_gamma   90.00
#
_symmetry.space_group_name_H-M   'P 1'
#
loop_
_entity.id
_entity.type
_entity.pdbx_description
1 polymer ?
#
loop_
_entity_poly.entity_id
_entity_poly.type
_entity_poly.pdbx_seq_one_letter_code
_entity_poly.pdbx_strand_id
1 'polypeptide(L)'
;MSRWFCLLIILLGCNYTCSAESLAGTQPLDWEGDIASRLIDSADAFLLKKIEETIATHELDQPDRSELARILGVVDERVTVKSDIEVLGKIAEGDDFVVHEIRWQAFGDVYGEGLWLAPRNAKESIIVIPDADQTPEEIAGFDDKVSMDYQTAREYAAEGSNVFVPVLINRDLGPHKISNREYLYRPAFELGRHLIGYEIQKVLALVDRLGPKLAGIHGHGEGGMLALFAAALDERIPKTTVSGYSGPNADLWQEPAERNVFGLLKQFDLASLKKMIAPRDLKILAHPSGPKVLIKPKKSRGKPGRLLSSGNEEGNSNKQLEPLKILKVVDQKARHARQMHELDRHNQQLLVESPYVRQKFMARLKTTSPLAFRETQKFYRNYFSEKVIGRFNDELIGANPRTRRIEINDKVKAYEVVLDVFKDASFFAYGILILPNDLKSGDSRPCVVCQHGLEGRPQSTIGEKDEHYYGAFATKLAERGYITFAPQNLYIFEDRFRTLQFKANSIGRTLFSLMVPQHQQITDWLGGLDFVDAKRIGFYGLSYGGKSAMRIPPLVDNYCLSICSADFNDWVWKNASTRSPYSYSNKAEYEIFEFDLGSTFNYSEMAALIAPRPFMVERGHFDGVAPDERVALEFAKVRHLYSAKLGLGERAEIEWFVGPHKINGKGTFEFLDRWLKR
;
A
#
# COMPACT_ATOMS: atom_id res chain seq x y z
N MET A 1 -71.62 48.19 12.41
CA MET A 1 -70.41 49.04 12.59
C MET A 1 -69.57 48.45 13.69
N SER A 2 -68.58 47.70 13.37
CA SER A 2 -67.72 47.08 14.38
C SER A 2 -66.28 47.19 13.87
N ARG A 3 -65.46 47.89 14.62
CA ARG A 3 -64.03 48.16 14.32
C ARG A 3 -63.19 47.02 14.83
N TRP A 4 -62.41 46.38 13.98
CA TRP A 4 -61.32 45.43 14.33
C TRP A 4 -60.02 46.19 14.57
N PHE A 5 -59.47 46.06 15.77
CA PHE A 5 -58.11 46.47 16.11
C PHE A 5 -57.16 45.27 15.83
N CYS A 6 -56.24 45.39 14.87
CA CYS A 6 -55.15 44.48 14.69
C CYS A 6 -54.00 44.85 15.64
N LEU A 7 -53.75 43.96 16.59
CA LEU A 7 -52.53 44.00 17.45
C LEU A 7 -51.38 43.34 16.71
N LEU A 8 -50.39 44.13 16.31
CA LEU A 8 -49.15 43.63 15.69
C LEU A 8 -48.18 43.21 16.82
N ILE A 9 -48.04 41.94 17.12
CA ILE A 9 -47.04 41.39 18.05
C ILE A 9 -45.77 41.20 17.22
N ILE A 10 -44.77 42.09 17.41
CA ILE A 10 -43.40 41.92 16.91
C ILE A 10 -42.72 40.88 17.80
N LEU A 11 -42.65 39.64 17.37
CA LEU A 11 -41.80 38.60 17.92
C LEU A 11 -40.35 38.91 17.52
N LEU A 12 -39.62 39.59 18.38
CA LEU A 12 -38.15 39.60 18.36
C LEU A 12 -37.67 38.17 18.67
N GLY A 13 -37.50 37.36 17.64
CA GLY A 13 -36.80 36.08 17.76
C GLY A 13 -35.34 36.35 18.06
N CYS A 14 -34.93 36.33 19.31
CA CYS A 14 -33.56 36.11 19.69
C CYS A 14 -33.18 34.71 19.23
N ASN A 15 -32.55 34.56 18.06
CA ASN A 15 -31.78 33.38 17.72
C ASN A 15 -30.56 33.33 18.66
N TYR A 16 -30.77 32.77 19.85
CA TYR A 16 -29.62 32.24 20.59
C TYR A 16 -29.14 31.01 19.83
N THR A 17 -28.18 31.22 18.92
CA THR A 17 -27.28 30.12 18.55
C THR A 17 -26.60 29.76 19.86
N CYS A 18 -26.99 28.66 20.47
CA CYS A 18 -26.27 28.04 21.57
C CYS A 18 -24.92 27.62 21.01
N SER A 19 -23.92 28.52 21.04
CA SER A 19 -22.53 28.20 20.72
C SER A 19 -22.11 27.17 21.77
N ALA A 20 -21.89 25.92 21.35
CA ALA A 20 -21.37 24.90 22.23
C ALA A 20 -20.07 25.43 22.90
N GLU A 21 -19.97 25.25 24.24
CA GLU A 21 -18.84 25.71 25.05
C GLU A 21 -17.51 25.22 24.43
N SER A 22 -16.56 26.13 24.19
CA SER A 22 -15.21 25.80 23.75
C SER A 22 -14.27 25.63 24.94
N LEU A 23 -13.18 24.87 24.77
CA LEU A 23 -12.12 24.79 25.75
C LEU A 23 -11.44 26.16 25.86
N ALA A 24 -11.11 26.57 27.07
CA ALA A 24 -10.41 27.84 27.32
C ALA A 24 -9.12 27.92 26.50
N GLY A 25 -8.88 29.07 25.85
CA GLY A 25 -7.70 29.26 24.98
C GLY A 25 -7.82 28.71 23.56
N THR A 26 -9.01 28.21 23.18
CA THR A 26 -9.28 27.71 21.81
C THR A 26 -10.40 28.51 21.15
N GLN A 27 -10.51 28.38 19.83
CA GLN A 27 -11.65 28.95 19.08
C GLN A 27 -12.85 27.99 19.12
N PRO A 28 -14.08 28.48 18.97
CA PRO A 28 -15.25 27.61 18.79
C PRO A 28 -15.14 26.75 17.52
N LEU A 29 -15.49 25.48 17.61
CA LEU A 29 -15.63 24.58 16.47
C LEU A 29 -17.10 24.64 15.98
N ASP A 30 -17.33 25.42 14.95
CA ASP A 30 -18.64 25.65 14.33
C ASP A 30 -18.93 24.75 13.13
N TRP A 31 -18.05 23.80 12.85
CA TRP A 31 -18.22 22.86 11.73
C TRP A 31 -19.40 21.92 11.96
N GLU A 32 -20.31 21.91 10.99
CA GLU A 32 -21.43 20.97 10.95
C GLU A 32 -21.06 19.71 10.14
N GLY A 33 -21.80 18.61 10.37
CA GLY A 33 -21.65 17.36 9.66
C GLY A 33 -20.50 16.50 10.17
N ASP A 34 -20.08 15.52 9.35
CA ASP A 34 -19.06 14.55 9.72
C ASP A 34 -17.65 15.11 9.51
N ILE A 35 -16.97 15.44 10.60
CA ILE A 35 -15.60 15.99 10.56
C ILE A 35 -14.61 14.96 10.00
N ALA A 36 -14.83 13.66 10.24
CA ALA A 36 -13.97 12.62 9.69
C ALA A 36 -14.08 12.54 8.16
N SER A 37 -15.26 12.79 7.58
CA SER A 37 -15.38 12.89 6.11
C SER A 37 -14.58 14.06 5.56
N ARG A 38 -14.65 15.24 6.21
CA ARG A 38 -13.84 16.40 5.82
C ARG A 38 -12.33 16.15 5.94
N LEU A 39 -11.93 15.37 6.96
CA LEU A 39 -10.54 14.96 7.13
C LEU A 39 -10.07 14.13 5.93
N ILE A 40 -10.85 13.15 5.50
CA ILE A 40 -10.53 12.33 4.33
C ILE A 40 -10.51 13.17 3.04
N ASP A 41 -11.44 14.11 2.87
CA ASP A 41 -11.47 15.03 1.72
C ASP A 41 -10.20 15.89 1.68
N SER A 42 -9.75 16.42 2.83
CA SER A 42 -8.53 17.22 2.90
C SER A 42 -7.27 16.40 2.65
N ALA A 43 -7.21 15.15 3.16
CA ALA A 43 -6.12 14.22 2.89
C ALA A 43 -6.04 13.87 1.39
N ASP A 44 -7.19 13.66 0.76
CA ASP A 44 -7.30 13.35 -0.66
C ASP A 44 -6.78 14.51 -1.53
N ALA A 45 -7.24 15.73 -1.26
CA ALA A 45 -6.80 16.94 -1.95
C ALA A 45 -5.30 17.21 -1.74
N PHE A 46 -4.78 16.98 -0.52
CA PHE A 46 -3.35 17.10 -0.22
C PHE A 46 -2.52 16.12 -1.07
N LEU A 47 -2.90 14.85 -1.11
CA LEU A 47 -2.16 13.84 -1.87
C LEU A 47 -2.19 14.10 -3.38
N LEU A 48 -3.32 14.53 -3.94
CA LEU A 48 -3.40 14.91 -5.36
C LEU A 48 -2.44 16.04 -5.68
N LYS A 49 -2.42 17.09 -4.85
CA LYS A 49 -1.47 18.19 -5.00
C LYS A 49 -0.01 17.70 -4.92
N LYS A 50 0.31 16.80 -3.98
CA LYS A 50 1.68 16.26 -3.83
C LYS A 50 2.10 15.38 -5.02
N ILE A 51 1.18 14.67 -5.67
CA ILE A 51 1.46 13.95 -6.91
C ILE A 51 1.86 14.94 -8.02
N GLU A 52 1.05 15.99 -8.22
CA GLU A 52 1.33 17.02 -9.23
C GLU A 52 2.68 17.72 -8.97
N GLU A 53 2.94 18.16 -7.74
CA GLU A 53 4.20 18.78 -7.33
C GLU A 53 5.39 17.84 -7.56
N THR A 54 5.25 16.55 -7.21
CA THR A 54 6.30 15.56 -7.37
C THR A 54 6.68 15.38 -8.85
N ILE A 55 5.70 15.27 -9.74
CA ILE A 55 5.94 15.14 -11.19
C ILE A 55 6.54 16.43 -11.76
N ALA A 56 6.05 17.59 -11.33
CA ALA A 56 6.55 18.89 -11.82
C ALA A 56 8.01 19.18 -11.42
N THR A 57 8.51 18.53 -10.35
CA THR A 57 9.88 18.70 -9.86
C THR A 57 10.86 17.66 -10.38
N HIS A 58 10.45 16.79 -11.31
CA HIS A 58 11.37 15.81 -11.91
C HIS A 58 12.55 16.51 -12.59
N GLU A 59 13.73 16.35 -12.01
CA GLU A 59 14.97 16.71 -12.69
C GLU A 59 15.28 15.64 -13.75
N LEU A 60 15.03 15.99 -15.02
CA LEU A 60 15.16 15.08 -16.15
C LEU A 60 16.62 14.79 -16.55
N ASP A 61 17.62 15.15 -15.72
CA ASP A 61 18.98 15.20 -16.21
C ASP A 61 19.61 13.85 -16.51
N GLN A 62 19.41 12.81 -15.73
CA GLN A 62 19.85 11.43 -16.09
C GLN A 62 19.03 10.37 -15.34
N PRO A 63 17.95 9.83 -15.93
CA PRO A 63 17.20 8.74 -15.28
C PRO A 63 18.08 7.48 -15.16
N ASP A 64 18.20 6.96 -13.94
CA ASP A 64 19.05 5.81 -13.62
C ASP A 64 18.27 4.49 -13.81
N ARG A 65 18.79 3.61 -14.71
CA ARG A 65 18.21 2.30 -14.97
C ARG A 65 18.27 1.37 -13.76
N SER A 66 19.29 1.48 -12.93
CA SER A 66 19.41 0.65 -11.74
C SER A 66 18.35 1.02 -10.70
N GLU A 67 18.04 2.29 -10.57
CA GLU A 67 16.97 2.77 -9.70
C GLU A 67 15.58 2.40 -10.25
N LEU A 68 15.37 2.51 -11.58
CA LEU A 68 14.14 2.02 -12.20
C LEU A 68 13.94 0.52 -11.96
N ALA A 69 15.01 -0.29 -12.15
CA ALA A 69 14.97 -1.73 -11.88
C ALA A 69 14.59 -2.02 -10.43
N ARG A 70 15.19 -1.29 -9.48
CA ARG A 70 14.88 -1.41 -8.05
C ARG A 70 13.43 -1.07 -7.73
N ILE A 71 12.90 0.04 -8.27
CA ILE A 71 11.51 0.48 -8.06
C ILE A 71 10.53 -0.53 -8.65
N LEU A 72 10.81 -1.06 -9.83
CA LEU A 72 9.97 -2.06 -10.49
C LEU A 72 10.07 -3.46 -9.86
N GLY A 73 11.02 -3.67 -8.93
CA GLY A 73 11.27 -5.00 -8.37
C GLY A 73 11.99 -5.96 -9.32
N VAL A 74 12.74 -5.45 -10.30
CA VAL A 74 13.60 -6.21 -11.22
C VAL A 74 14.98 -6.40 -10.56
N VAL A 75 15.03 -7.20 -9.51
CA VAL A 75 16.19 -7.30 -8.61
C VAL A 75 16.67 -8.73 -8.37
N ASP A 76 15.94 -9.72 -8.86
CA ASP A 76 16.35 -11.13 -8.76
C ASP A 76 17.38 -11.44 -9.86
N GLU A 77 18.39 -12.26 -9.54
CA GLU A 77 19.46 -12.56 -10.47
C GLU A 77 18.92 -13.42 -11.64
N ARG A 78 18.98 -12.84 -12.85
CA ARG A 78 18.57 -13.57 -14.06
C ARG A 78 19.57 -14.66 -14.41
N VAL A 79 19.03 -15.80 -14.88
CA VAL A 79 19.86 -16.90 -15.38
C VAL A 79 20.42 -16.53 -16.76
N THR A 80 21.68 -16.12 -16.79
CA THR A 80 22.40 -15.69 -18.01
C THR A 80 23.21 -16.80 -18.65
N VAL A 81 23.35 -17.96 -18.00
CA VAL A 81 24.01 -19.13 -18.56
C VAL A 81 23.25 -19.56 -19.82
N LYS A 82 23.98 -19.98 -20.90
CA LYS A 82 23.45 -20.46 -22.18
C LYS A 82 22.47 -21.66 -22.03
N SER A 83 21.42 -21.51 -21.24
CA SER A 83 20.28 -22.43 -21.31
C SER A 83 19.46 -22.04 -22.52
N ASP A 84 19.38 -22.93 -23.49
CA ASP A 84 18.56 -22.73 -24.68
C ASP A 84 17.08 -22.55 -24.31
N ILE A 85 16.32 -21.95 -25.21
CA ILE A 85 14.86 -21.99 -25.12
C ILE A 85 14.43 -23.44 -25.35
N GLU A 86 13.80 -24.05 -24.34
CA GLU A 86 13.29 -25.41 -24.42
C GLU A 86 12.05 -25.45 -25.32
N VAL A 87 12.07 -26.30 -26.35
CA VAL A 87 10.93 -26.54 -27.24
C VAL A 87 10.15 -27.75 -26.71
N LEU A 88 8.97 -27.51 -26.14
CA LEU A 88 8.11 -28.55 -25.55
C LEU A 88 7.36 -29.36 -26.62
N GLY A 89 7.20 -28.80 -27.80
CA GLY A 89 6.59 -29.49 -28.93
C GLY A 89 6.00 -28.55 -29.99
N LYS A 90 5.78 -29.11 -31.17
CA LYS A 90 5.05 -28.47 -32.25
C LYS A 90 3.54 -28.60 -32.00
N ILE A 91 2.81 -27.47 -32.05
CA ILE A 91 1.39 -27.41 -31.69
C ILE A 91 0.47 -26.99 -32.86
N ALA A 92 1.03 -26.24 -33.84
CA ALA A 92 0.26 -25.87 -35.05
C ALA A 92 1.17 -25.61 -36.26
N GLU A 93 0.58 -25.55 -37.43
CA GLU A 93 1.18 -25.15 -38.70
C GLU A 93 0.34 -24.06 -39.36
N GLY A 94 0.97 -22.96 -39.75
CA GLY A 94 0.47 -22.00 -40.71
C GLY A 94 1.07 -22.22 -42.11
N ASP A 95 0.75 -21.38 -43.07
CA ASP A 95 1.23 -21.53 -44.46
C ASP A 95 2.77 -21.52 -44.54
N ASP A 96 3.43 -20.57 -43.93
CA ASP A 96 4.87 -20.36 -44.00
C ASP A 96 5.60 -20.45 -42.65
N PHE A 97 4.90 -20.80 -41.57
CA PHE A 97 5.48 -20.89 -40.22
C PHE A 97 4.93 -22.06 -39.41
N VAL A 98 5.67 -22.43 -38.37
CA VAL A 98 5.30 -23.48 -37.41
C VAL A 98 5.15 -22.86 -36.04
N VAL A 99 4.19 -23.32 -35.25
CA VAL A 99 4.03 -22.84 -33.86
C VAL A 99 4.51 -23.91 -32.88
N HIS A 100 5.40 -23.53 -32.02
CA HIS A 100 5.95 -24.35 -30.95
C HIS A 100 5.53 -23.83 -29.57
N GLU A 101 5.22 -24.74 -28.66
CA GLU A 101 5.18 -24.45 -27.22
C GLU A 101 6.61 -24.41 -26.69
N ILE A 102 6.96 -23.36 -25.93
CA ILE A 102 8.33 -23.12 -25.43
C ILE A 102 8.35 -22.79 -23.94
N ARG A 103 9.53 -23.02 -23.33
CA ARG A 103 9.84 -22.66 -21.95
C ARG A 103 11.29 -22.16 -21.86
N TRP A 104 11.54 -21.22 -20.93
CA TRP A 104 12.89 -20.70 -20.65
C TRP A 104 13.02 -20.31 -19.18
N GLN A 105 14.16 -20.59 -18.59
CA GLN A 105 14.44 -20.18 -17.21
C GLN A 105 14.66 -18.68 -17.14
N ALA A 106 14.02 -17.96 -16.20
CA ALA A 106 14.16 -16.52 -16.05
C ALA A 106 15.07 -16.14 -14.89
N PHE A 107 14.72 -16.53 -13.68
CA PHE A 107 15.52 -16.29 -12.47
C PHE A 107 15.20 -17.40 -11.44
N GLY A 108 16.19 -17.79 -10.63
CA GLY A 108 16.01 -18.91 -9.69
C GLY A 108 15.30 -20.09 -10.35
N ASP A 109 14.23 -20.56 -9.72
CA ASP A 109 13.37 -21.65 -10.24
C ASP A 109 12.10 -21.13 -10.95
N VAL A 110 12.09 -19.88 -11.39
CA VAL A 110 10.98 -19.26 -12.12
C VAL A 110 11.26 -19.31 -13.62
N TYR A 111 10.28 -19.80 -14.37
CA TYR A 111 10.36 -19.93 -15.81
C TYR A 111 9.35 -19.02 -16.51
N GLY A 112 9.72 -18.54 -17.70
CA GLY A 112 8.78 -18.07 -18.69
C GLY A 112 8.29 -19.25 -19.53
N GLU A 113 7.04 -19.23 -19.93
CA GLU A 113 6.43 -20.15 -20.88
C GLU A 113 5.67 -19.35 -21.94
N GLY A 114 5.48 -19.94 -23.12
CA GLY A 114 4.77 -19.24 -24.18
C GLY A 114 4.82 -19.98 -25.51
N LEU A 115 4.68 -19.21 -26.58
CA LEU A 115 4.73 -19.72 -27.95
C LEU A 115 5.90 -19.12 -28.72
N TRP A 116 6.40 -19.92 -29.67
CA TRP A 116 7.32 -19.48 -30.69
C TRP A 116 6.71 -19.79 -32.08
N LEU A 117 6.40 -18.74 -32.82
CA LEU A 117 5.99 -18.84 -34.22
C LEU A 117 7.26 -18.72 -35.08
N ALA A 118 7.62 -19.80 -35.75
CA ALA A 118 8.89 -19.99 -36.46
C ALA A 118 8.68 -20.07 -37.98
N PRO A 119 8.83 -18.98 -38.73
CA PRO A 119 8.86 -19.01 -40.20
C PRO A 119 10.07 -19.78 -40.74
N ARG A 120 9.94 -20.39 -41.92
CA ARG A 120 11.00 -21.22 -42.51
C ARG A 120 12.31 -20.48 -42.76
N ASN A 121 12.24 -19.19 -43.08
CA ASN A 121 13.39 -18.35 -43.45
C ASN A 121 13.47 -17.04 -42.65
N ALA A 122 13.19 -17.11 -41.36
CA ALA A 122 13.21 -15.93 -40.49
C ALA A 122 14.60 -15.30 -40.39
N LYS A 123 14.70 -13.99 -40.56
CA LYS A 123 15.97 -13.21 -40.48
C LYS A 123 16.14 -12.53 -39.14
N GLU A 124 15.04 -12.26 -38.46
CA GLU A 124 15.01 -11.51 -37.19
C GLU A 124 14.00 -12.11 -36.21
N SER A 125 14.03 -11.65 -34.99
CA SER A 125 13.12 -12.09 -33.94
C SER A 125 12.43 -10.89 -33.30
N ILE A 126 11.16 -11.06 -32.93
CA ILE A 126 10.37 -10.08 -32.21
C ILE A 126 9.71 -10.73 -30.99
N ILE A 127 9.60 -10.01 -29.89
CA ILE A 127 8.80 -10.42 -28.74
C ILE A 127 7.47 -9.71 -28.81
N VAL A 128 6.36 -10.45 -28.80
CA VAL A 128 4.99 -9.90 -28.81
C VAL A 128 4.32 -10.28 -27.49
N ILE A 129 3.99 -9.29 -26.67
CA ILE A 129 3.44 -9.48 -25.32
C ILE A 129 1.96 -9.18 -25.34
N PRO A 130 1.07 -10.16 -25.03
CA PRO A 130 -0.38 -9.95 -24.97
C PRO A 130 -0.78 -9.09 -23.76
N ASP A 131 -2.05 -8.67 -23.73
CA ASP A 131 -2.64 -8.23 -22.46
C ASP A 131 -2.79 -9.41 -21.48
N ALA A 132 -2.88 -9.11 -20.18
CA ALA A 132 -3.01 -10.16 -19.16
C ALA A 132 -4.29 -11.03 -19.31
N ASP A 133 -5.32 -10.49 -19.96
CA ASP A 133 -6.57 -11.22 -20.24
C ASP A 133 -6.59 -11.87 -21.63
N GLN A 134 -5.45 -11.85 -22.34
CA GLN A 134 -5.27 -12.52 -23.63
C GLN A 134 -4.28 -13.68 -23.50
N THR A 135 -4.59 -14.78 -24.14
CA THR A 135 -3.66 -15.90 -24.25
C THR A 135 -2.71 -15.72 -25.45
N PRO A 136 -1.48 -16.28 -25.40
CA PRO A 136 -0.61 -16.36 -26.56
C PRO A 136 -1.28 -16.98 -27.79
N GLU A 137 -2.15 -17.96 -27.58
CA GLU A 137 -2.90 -18.64 -28.61
C GLU A 137 -3.87 -17.71 -29.34
N GLU A 138 -4.55 -16.82 -28.62
CA GLU A 138 -5.47 -15.83 -29.22
C GLU A 138 -4.74 -14.90 -30.19
N ILE A 139 -3.62 -14.32 -29.76
CA ILE A 139 -2.86 -13.40 -30.63
C ILE A 139 -2.02 -14.12 -31.69
N ALA A 140 -1.86 -15.45 -31.59
CA ALA A 140 -1.29 -16.32 -32.63
C ALA A 140 -2.30 -16.83 -33.62
N GLY A 141 -3.61 -16.58 -33.44
CA GLY A 141 -4.66 -16.94 -34.37
C GLY A 141 -5.20 -18.36 -34.24
N PHE A 142 -5.21 -18.94 -33.02
CA PHE A 142 -5.80 -20.24 -32.74
C PHE A 142 -7.33 -20.19 -32.58
N ASP A 143 -7.89 -19.00 -32.33
CA ASP A 143 -9.35 -18.81 -32.19
C ASP A 143 -9.88 -17.96 -33.34
N ASP A 144 -10.71 -18.56 -34.19
CA ASP A 144 -11.33 -17.92 -35.35
C ASP A 144 -12.30 -16.78 -34.97
N LYS A 145 -12.67 -16.67 -33.68
CA LYS A 145 -13.53 -15.60 -33.19
C LYS A 145 -12.75 -14.30 -32.87
N VAL A 146 -11.42 -14.38 -32.77
CA VAL A 146 -10.58 -13.23 -32.59
C VAL A 146 -10.33 -12.55 -33.93
N SER A 147 -10.74 -11.29 -34.09
CA SER A 147 -10.49 -10.53 -35.31
C SER A 147 -9.00 -10.50 -35.62
N MET A 148 -8.65 -10.55 -36.93
CA MET A 148 -7.27 -10.50 -37.40
C MET A 148 -6.48 -9.29 -36.84
N ASP A 149 -7.12 -8.16 -36.68
CA ASP A 149 -6.50 -6.95 -36.12
C ASP A 149 -5.95 -7.14 -34.68
N TYR A 150 -6.34 -8.21 -34.01
CA TYR A 150 -5.84 -8.61 -32.68
C TYR A 150 -4.90 -9.82 -32.72
N GLN A 151 -4.60 -10.39 -33.91
CA GLN A 151 -3.69 -11.53 -34.07
C GLN A 151 -2.24 -11.06 -34.37
N THR A 152 -1.76 -10.08 -33.63
CA THR A 152 -0.49 -9.38 -33.86
C THR A 152 0.72 -10.32 -33.98
N ALA A 153 0.76 -11.40 -33.19
CA ALA A 153 1.86 -12.37 -33.29
C ALA A 153 1.84 -13.11 -34.61
N ARG A 154 0.64 -13.44 -35.12
CA ARG A 154 0.47 -14.12 -36.40
C ARG A 154 0.86 -13.20 -37.56
N GLU A 155 0.53 -11.93 -37.52
CA GLU A 155 0.91 -10.96 -38.55
C GLU A 155 2.43 -10.87 -38.69
N TYR A 156 3.18 -10.69 -37.61
CA TYR A 156 4.66 -10.68 -37.67
C TYR A 156 5.26 -11.97 -38.17
N ALA A 157 4.66 -13.14 -37.81
CA ALA A 157 5.12 -14.42 -38.32
C ALA A 157 4.86 -14.57 -39.81
N ALA A 158 3.71 -14.12 -40.35
CA ALA A 158 3.40 -14.10 -41.77
C ALA A 158 4.28 -13.11 -42.56
N GLU A 159 4.80 -12.08 -41.93
CA GLU A 159 5.81 -11.15 -42.48
C GLU A 159 7.24 -11.71 -42.44
N GLY A 160 7.44 -12.89 -41.85
CA GLY A 160 8.70 -13.63 -41.84
C GLY A 160 9.59 -13.41 -40.61
N SER A 161 9.07 -12.84 -39.50
CA SER A 161 9.82 -12.72 -38.27
C SER A 161 9.59 -13.93 -37.35
N ASN A 162 10.64 -14.42 -36.65
CA ASN A 162 10.44 -15.28 -35.49
C ASN A 162 9.68 -14.51 -34.40
N VAL A 163 8.58 -15.04 -33.90
CA VAL A 163 7.78 -14.36 -32.90
C VAL A 163 7.74 -15.17 -31.61
N PHE A 164 8.14 -14.54 -30.51
CA PHE A 164 8.11 -15.11 -29.16
C PHE A 164 7.02 -14.45 -28.35
N VAL A 165 6.06 -15.26 -27.86
CA VAL A 165 4.87 -14.77 -27.17
C VAL A 165 4.85 -15.32 -25.74
N PRO A 166 5.23 -14.53 -24.73
CA PRO A 166 5.17 -14.97 -23.33
C PRO A 166 3.74 -15.06 -22.81
N VAL A 167 3.50 -15.97 -21.87
CA VAL A 167 2.29 -16.03 -21.05
C VAL A 167 2.41 -15.04 -19.90
N LEU A 168 1.36 -14.28 -19.65
CA LEU A 168 1.21 -13.45 -18.46
C LEU A 168 0.28 -14.10 -17.43
N ILE A 169 0.37 -13.69 -16.18
CA ILE A 169 -0.60 -14.03 -15.14
C ILE A 169 -1.90 -13.30 -15.46
N ASN A 170 -3.02 -14.03 -15.55
CA ASN A 170 -4.32 -13.46 -15.90
C ASN A 170 -4.99 -12.76 -14.69
N ARG A 171 -6.08 -12.00 -14.98
CA ARG A 171 -6.86 -11.29 -13.96
C ARG A 171 -8.04 -12.09 -13.41
N ASP A 172 -8.12 -13.39 -13.71
CA ASP A 172 -9.18 -14.24 -13.18
C ASP A 172 -9.21 -14.24 -11.66
N LEU A 173 -10.41 -14.32 -11.10
CA LEU A 173 -10.58 -14.41 -9.66
C LEU A 173 -10.17 -15.80 -9.15
N GLY A 174 -9.22 -15.81 -8.23
CA GLY A 174 -8.81 -17.01 -7.51
C GLY A 174 -9.81 -17.46 -6.42
N PRO A 175 -9.50 -18.53 -5.69
CA PRO A 175 -10.37 -19.09 -4.64
C PRO A 175 -10.76 -18.08 -3.55
N HIS A 176 -9.93 -17.07 -3.32
CA HIS A 176 -10.13 -16.03 -2.28
C HIS A 176 -10.88 -14.78 -2.80
N LYS A 177 -11.43 -14.82 -4.03
CA LYS A 177 -12.14 -13.69 -4.68
C LYS A 177 -11.27 -12.44 -4.92
N ILE A 178 -9.97 -12.60 -4.91
CA ILE A 178 -8.98 -11.63 -5.40
C ILE A 178 -8.42 -12.12 -6.72
N SER A 179 -7.94 -11.23 -7.57
CA SER A 179 -7.37 -11.63 -8.86
C SER A 179 -6.07 -12.44 -8.67
N ASN A 180 -5.76 -13.31 -9.63
CA ASN A 180 -4.49 -14.05 -9.60
C ASN A 180 -3.29 -13.11 -9.58
N ARG A 181 -3.37 -11.97 -10.26
CA ARG A 181 -2.33 -10.94 -10.26
C ARG A 181 -2.16 -10.31 -8.87
N GLU A 182 -3.25 -9.88 -8.25
CA GLU A 182 -3.21 -9.28 -6.92
C GLU A 182 -2.76 -10.29 -5.84
N TYR A 183 -3.16 -11.56 -5.96
CA TYR A 183 -2.72 -12.63 -5.06
C TYR A 183 -1.20 -12.81 -5.04
N LEU A 184 -0.54 -12.75 -6.20
CA LEU A 184 0.93 -12.84 -6.29
C LEU A 184 1.62 -11.52 -5.95
N TYR A 185 0.99 -10.40 -6.28
CA TYR A 185 1.55 -9.07 -6.04
C TYR A 185 1.71 -8.77 -4.54
N ARG A 186 0.72 -9.10 -3.71
CA ARG A 186 0.71 -8.76 -2.28
C ARG A 186 1.93 -9.29 -1.52
N PRO A 187 2.27 -10.59 -1.56
CA PRO A 187 3.51 -11.08 -0.94
C PRO A 187 4.76 -10.46 -1.55
N ALA A 188 4.78 -10.29 -2.88
CA ALA A 188 5.91 -9.67 -3.57
C ALA A 188 6.15 -8.24 -3.07
N PHE A 189 5.09 -7.43 -2.93
CA PHE A 189 5.16 -6.05 -2.43
C PHE A 189 5.75 -5.97 -1.02
N GLU A 190 5.28 -6.79 -0.10
CA GLU A 190 5.81 -6.88 1.26
C GLU A 190 7.30 -7.28 1.29
N LEU A 191 7.75 -8.02 0.27
CA LEU A 191 9.12 -8.53 0.12
C LEU A 191 9.99 -7.66 -0.84
N GLY A 192 9.53 -6.45 -1.18
CA GLY A 192 10.28 -5.50 -2.00
C GLY A 192 10.32 -5.82 -3.49
N ARG A 193 9.26 -6.47 -4.01
CA ARG A 193 9.08 -6.80 -5.42
C ARG A 193 7.70 -6.36 -5.90
N HIS A 194 7.54 -6.40 -7.21
CA HIS A 194 6.25 -6.25 -7.88
C HIS A 194 6.02 -7.40 -8.87
N LEU A 195 4.78 -7.82 -9.08
CA LEU A 195 4.45 -8.83 -10.07
C LEU A 195 4.96 -8.45 -11.47
N ILE A 196 4.78 -7.18 -11.85
CA ILE A 196 5.29 -6.66 -13.13
C ILE A 196 6.82 -6.79 -13.24
N GLY A 197 7.55 -6.68 -12.13
CA GLY A 197 9.00 -6.89 -12.09
C GLY A 197 9.38 -8.34 -12.43
N TYR A 198 8.63 -9.31 -11.97
CA TYR A 198 8.82 -10.72 -12.34
C TYR A 198 8.52 -10.96 -13.82
N GLU A 199 7.43 -10.39 -14.35
CA GLU A 199 7.07 -10.51 -15.76
C GLU A 199 8.08 -9.81 -16.67
N ILE A 200 8.57 -8.62 -16.28
CA ILE A 200 9.68 -7.94 -16.98
C ILE A 200 10.94 -8.82 -17.00
N GLN A 201 11.32 -9.45 -15.90
CA GLN A 201 12.49 -10.34 -15.86
C GLN A 201 12.34 -11.56 -16.77
N LYS A 202 11.12 -12.13 -16.91
CA LYS A 202 10.83 -13.18 -17.89
C LYS A 202 11.05 -12.70 -19.34
N VAL A 203 10.62 -11.47 -19.66
CA VAL A 203 10.82 -10.85 -20.97
C VAL A 203 12.31 -10.56 -21.20
N LEU A 204 13.01 -9.97 -20.24
CA LEU A 204 14.44 -9.69 -20.35
C LEU A 204 15.28 -10.97 -20.48
N ALA A 205 14.83 -12.08 -19.90
CA ALA A 205 15.47 -13.38 -20.11
C ALA A 205 15.31 -13.91 -21.56
N LEU A 206 14.24 -13.54 -22.27
CA LEU A 206 14.16 -13.76 -23.73
C LEU A 206 15.11 -12.84 -24.50
N VAL A 207 15.21 -11.56 -24.12
CA VAL A 207 16.15 -10.62 -24.71
C VAL A 207 17.60 -11.16 -24.61
N ASP A 208 17.97 -11.70 -23.43
CA ASP A 208 19.28 -12.31 -23.21
C ASP A 208 19.58 -13.46 -24.21
N ARG A 209 18.57 -14.28 -24.55
CA ARG A 209 18.71 -15.44 -25.44
C ARG A 209 18.67 -15.08 -26.91
N LEU A 210 17.87 -14.10 -27.28
CA LEU A 210 17.73 -13.67 -28.67
C LEU A 210 18.93 -12.81 -29.13
N GLY A 211 19.52 -12.05 -28.20
CA GLY A 211 20.69 -11.24 -28.46
C GLY A 211 20.56 -10.33 -29.69
N PRO A 212 21.59 -10.29 -30.61
CA PRO A 212 21.55 -9.42 -31.79
C PRO A 212 20.47 -9.75 -32.82
N LYS A 213 19.80 -10.90 -32.70
CA LYS A 213 18.69 -11.26 -33.60
C LYS A 213 17.37 -10.56 -33.22
N LEU A 214 17.31 -9.93 -32.04
CA LEU A 214 16.12 -9.22 -31.60
C LEU A 214 15.96 -7.92 -32.41
N ALA A 215 14.87 -7.84 -33.18
CA ALA A 215 14.50 -6.65 -33.95
C ALA A 215 13.60 -5.69 -33.17
N GLY A 216 12.88 -6.19 -32.14
CA GLY A 216 12.04 -5.33 -31.31
C GLY A 216 11.10 -6.07 -30.39
N ILE A 217 10.29 -5.28 -29.71
CA ILE A 217 9.25 -5.73 -28.80
C ILE A 217 7.96 -4.99 -29.10
N HIS A 218 6.84 -5.71 -29.12
CA HIS A 218 5.49 -5.14 -29.25
C HIS A 218 4.62 -5.63 -28.10
N GLY A 219 3.96 -4.74 -27.37
CA GLY A 219 3.06 -5.11 -26.28
C GLY A 219 1.73 -4.39 -26.35
N HIS A 220 0.68 -5.08 -25.89
CA HIS A 220 -0.68 -4.52 -25.77
C HIS A 220 -1.17 -4.59 -24.32
N GLY A 221 -1.86 -3.53 -23.85
CA GLY A 221 -2.40 -3.47 -22.50
C GLY A 221 -1.34 -3.67 -21.43
N GLU A 222 -1.42 -4.74 -20.62
CA GLU A 222 -0.37 -5.15 -19.69
C GLU A 222 0.97 -5.38 -20.41
N GLY A 223 0.94 -6.08 -21.54
CA GLY A 223 2.12 -6.30 -22.37
C GLY A 223 2.72 -5.01 -22.89
N GLY A 224 1.90 -3.99 -23.16
CA GLY A 224 2.37 -2.64 -23.54
C GLY A 224 3.14 -1.96 -22.41
N MET A 225 2.67 -2.06 -21.19
CA MET A 225 3.37 -1.59 -19.99
C MET A 225 4.72 -2.32 -19.82
N LEU A 226 4.72 -3.65 -19.89
CA LEU A 226 5.93 -4.46 -19.77
C LEU A 226 6.94 -4.14 -20.86
N ALA A 227 6.50 -3.94 -22.11
CA ALA A 227 7.35 -3.58 -23.25
C ALA A 227 8.03 -2.21 -23.03
N LEU A 228 7.28 -1.22 -22.54
CA LEU A 228 7.82 0.11 -22.24
C LEU A 228 8.89 0.07 -21.15
N PHE A 229 8.63 -0.62 -20.04
CA PHE A 229 9.61 -0.75 -18.96
C PHE A 229 10.80 -1.62 -19.34
N ALA A 230 10.60 -2.73 -20.05
CA ALA A 230 11.70 -3.56 -20.54
C ALA A 230 12.64 -2.77 -21.45
N ALA A 231 12.11 -1.96 -22.37
CA ALA A 231 12.90 -1.12 -23.24
C ALA A 231 13.65 0.00 -22.50
N ALA A 232 13.04 0.58 -21.45
CA ALA A 232 13.74 1.55 -20.62
C ALA A 232 14.88 0.93 -19.82
N LEU A 233 14.76 -0.33 -19.40
CA LEU A 233 15.77 -1.06 -18.64
C LEU A 233 16.88 -1.64 -19.50
N ASP A 234 16.61 -2.05 -20.76
CA ASP A 234 17.56 -2.79 -21.61
C ASP A 234 17.77 -2.11 -22.97
N GLU A 235 18.99 -1.61 -23.18
CA GLU A 235 19.39 -0.91 -24.41
C GLU A 235 19.47 -1.82 -25.65
N ARG A 236 19.49 -3.12 -25.46
CA ARG A 236 19.54 -4.10 -26.56
C ARG A 236 18.23 -4.24 -27.31
N ILE A 237 17.13 -3.67 -26.80
CA ILE A 237 15.82 -3.64 -27.46
C ILE A 237 15.81 -2.47 -28.45
N PRO A 238 15.95 -2.71 -29.79
CA PRO A 238 16.16 -1.60 -30.73
C PRO A 238 14.88 -0.86 -31.09
N LYS A 239 13.72 -1.57 -31.08
CA LYS A 239 12.42 -1.00 -31.43
C LYS A 239 11.36 -1.45 -30.43
N THR A 240 10.51 -0.51 -30.01
CA THR A 240 9.43 -0.77 -29.06
C THR A 240 8.12 -0.22 -29.57
N THR A 241 7.09 -1.07 -29.64
CA THR A 241 5.72 -0.65 -29.94
C THR A 241 4.84 -0.91 -28.72
N VAL A 242 4.16 0.11 -28.25
CA VAL A 242 3.26 0.08 -27.10
C VAL A 242 1.86 0.43 -27.56
N SER A 243 0.89 -0.41 -27.27
CA SER A 243 -0.52 -0.15 -27.49
C SER A 243 -1.34 -0.44 -26.22
N GLY A 244 -2.45 0.28 -26.03
CA GLY A 244 -3.31 0.08 -24.86
C GLY A 244 -2.71 0.50 -23.51
N TYR A 245 -1.58 1.22 -23.49
CA TYR A 245 -0.95 1.79 -22.30
C TYR A 245 -0.30 3.13 -22.63
N SER A 246 -0.63 4.16 -21.85
CA SER A 246 -0.16 5.53 -22.08
C SER A 246 1.10 5.92 -21.31
N GLY A 247 1.64 5.01 -20.49
CA GLY A 247 2.75 5.28 -19.59
C GLY A 247 2.34 5.80 -18.21
N PRO A 248 3.26 5.80 -17.24
CA PRO A 248 2.98 6.31 -15.90
C PRO A 248 2.73 7.82 -15.94
N ASN A 249 1.69 8.26 -15.22
CA ASN A 249 1.24 9.64 -15.14
C ASN A 249 0.55 9.90 -13.78
N ALA A 250 0.03 11.10 -13.56
CA ALA A 250 -0.62 11.51 -12.32
C ALA A 250 -1.80 10.61 -11.90
N ASP A 251 -2.41 9.89 -12.82
CA ASP A 251 -3.53 8.99 -12.57
C ASP A 251 -3.12 7.54 -12.24
N LEU A 252 -1.83 7.27 -12.00
CA LEU A 252 -1.32 5.94 -11.65
C LEU A 252 -2.09 5.30 -10.48
N TRP A 253 -2.59 6.10 -9.55
CA TRP A 253 -3.38 5.65 -8.41
C TRP A 253 -4.75 5.05 -8.78
N GLN A 254 -5.24 5.27 -10.01
CA GLN A 254 -6.48 4.69 -10.54
C GLN A 254 -6.26 3.31 -11.17
N GLU A 255 -5.01 2.91 -11.39
CA GLU A 255 -4.66 1.61 -11.91
C GLU A 255 -4.93 0.50 -10.87
N PRO A 256 -5.09 -0.77 -11.28
CA PRO A 256 -5.16 -1.90 -10.35
C PRO A 256 -3.97 -1.95 -9.38
N ALA A 257 -4.17 -2.57 -8.21
CA ALA A 257 -3.16 -2.62 -7.15
C ALA A 257 -1.78 -3.09 -7.65
N GLU A 258 -1.75 -4.12 -8.49
CA GLU A 258 -0.53 -4.70 -9.05
C GLU A 258 0.20 -3.81 -10.06
N ARG A 259 -0.43 -2.74 -10.54
CA ARG A 259 0.18 -1.71 -11.39
C ARG A 259 0.59 -0.45 -10.62
N ASN A 260 0.13 -0.30 -9.38
CA ASN A 260 0.48 0.82 -8.51
C ASN A 260 1.87 0.59 -7.91
N VAL A 261 2.91 0.88 -8.69
CA VAL A 261 4.31 0.69 -8.29
C VAL A 261 4.71 1.71 -7.25
N PHE A 262 5.21 1.24 -6.10
CA PHE A 262 5.60 2.10 -4.98
C PHE A 262 6.72 3.07 -5.35
N GLY A 263 6.42 4.36 -5.29
CA GLY A 263 7.38 5.43 -5.53
C GLY A 263 7.77 5.65 -7.01
N LEU A 264 7.06 5.05 -7.95
CA LEU A 264 7.39 5.21 -9.39
C LEU A 264 7.38 6.68 -9.80
N LEU A 265 6.30 7.40 -9.48
CA LEU A 265 6.15 8.82 -9.85
C LEU A 265 7.09 9.77 -9.12
N LYS A 266 7.87 9.29 -8.15
CA LYS A 266 8.89 10.11 -7.49
C LYS A 266 10.05 10.44 -8.42
N GLN A 267 10.31 9.59 -9.43
CA GLN A 267 11.45 9.73 -10.32
C GLN A 267 11.13 9.45 -11.79
N PHE A 268 10.08 8.67 -12.07
CA PHE A 268 9.80 8.17 -13.42
C PHE A 268 8.35 8.43 -13.84
N ASP A 269 8.21 9.19 -14.88
CA ASP A 269 6.99 9.37 -15.67
C ASP A 269 7.23 8.92 -17.11
N LEU A 270 6.25 9.09 -17.99
CA LEU A 270 6.40 8.75 -19.39
C LEU A 270 7.54 9.52 -20.07
N ALA A 271 7.78 10.81 -19.69
CA ALA A 271 8.83 11.63 -20.31
C ALA A 271 10.23 11.07 -19.96
N SER A 272 10.44 10.69 -18.71
CA SER A 272 11.66 10.05 -18.23
C SER A 272 11.94 8.74 -18.97
N LEU A 273 10.91 7.89 -19.12
CA LEU A 273 11.04 6.60 -19.83
C LEU A 273 11.36 6.81 -21.33
N LYS A 274 10.72 7.77 -21.98
CA LYS A 274 11.06 8.15 -23.38
C LYS A 274 12.52 8.56 -23.50
N LYS A 275 13.05 9.35 -22.57
CA LYS A 275 14.44 9.77 -22.54
C LYS A 275 15.39 8.58 -22.37
N MET A 276 15.06 7.60 -21.51
CA MET A 276 15.85 6.37 -21.33
C MET A 276 15.88 5.51 -22.58
N ILE A 277 14.81 5.50 -23.37
CA ILE A 277 14.70 4.70 -24.59
C ILE A 277 15.41 5.38 -25.77
N ALA A 278 15.35 6.72 -25.84
CA ALA A 278 16.00 7.46 -26.93
C ALA A 278 17.52 7.17 -27.05
N PRO A 279 18.12 7.11 -28.26
CA PRO A 279 17.52 7.45 -29.57
C PRO A 279 16.84 6.23 -30.27
N ARG A 280 16.58 5.13 -29.56
CA ARG A 280 15.92 3.94 -30.10
C ARG A 280 14.46 4.23 -30.48
N ASP A 281 13.91 3.45 -31.41
CA ASP A 281 12.56 3.64 -31.92
C ASP A 281 11.50 3.26 -30.86
N LEU A 282 10.68 4.22 -30.47
CA LEU A 282 9.53 4.03 -29.56
C LEU A 282 8.25 4.55 -30.22
N LYS A 283 7.32 3.65 -30.49
CA LYS A 283 5.98 3.99 -31.02
C LYS A 283 4.92 3.69 -29.94
N ILE A 284 4.20 4.72 -29.52
CA ILE A 284 3.03 4.57 -28.64
C ILE A 284 1.79 4.82 -29.50
N LEU A 285 0.97 3.78 -29.63
CA LEU A 285 -0.25 3.81 -30.42
C LEU A 285 -1.40 4.31 -29.55
N ALA A 286 -2.06 5.37 -29.99
CA ALA A 286 -3.30 5.81 -29.38
C ALA A 286 -4.39 4.77 -29.67
N HIS A 287 -4.76 3.96 -28.68
CA HIS A 287 -5.92 3.09 -28.78
C HIS A 287 -7.12 3.78 -28.18
N PRO A 288 -8.29 3.78 -28.84
CA PRO A 288 -9.53 4.19 -28.19
C PRO A 288 -9.79 3.22 -27.04
N SER A 289 -9.69 3.73 -25.81
CA SER A 289 -10.09 3.11 -24.54
C SER A 289 -9.88 1.58 -24.48
N GLY A 290 -8.74 1.15 -23.93
CA GLY A 290 -8.61 -0.17 -23.36
C GLY A 290 -9.76 -0.44 -22.36
N PRO A 291 -10.05 -1.69 -21.99
CA PRO A 291 -11.14 -1.98 -21.09
C PRO A 291 -10.96 -1.14 -19.82
N LYS A 292 -11.89 -0.22 -19.58
CA LYS A 292 -12.02 0.43 -18.27
C LYS A 292 -12.22 -0.72 -17.31
N VAL A 293 -11.24 -0.96 -16.46
CA VAL A 293 -11.40 -1.89 -15.34
C VAL A 293 -12.54 -1.31 -14.50
N LEU A 294 -13.73 -1.84 -14.72
CA LEU A 294 -14.89 -1.55 -13.91
C LEU A 294 -14.59 -2.14 -12.53
N ILE A 295 -14.14 -1.30 -11.63
CA ILE A 295 -14.35 -1.53 -10.20
C ILE A 295 -15.86 -1.67 -10.08
N LYS A 296 -16.35 -2.91 -9.97
CA LYS A 296 -17.78 -3.18 -9.87
C LYS A 296 -18.27 -2.63 -8.53
N PRO A 297 -19.03 -1.53 -8.51
CA PRO A 297 -19.82 -1.21 -7.33
C PRO A 297 -20.87 -2.32 -7.19
N LYS A 298 -21.09 -2.79 -5.97
CA LYS A 298 -22.15 -3.73 -5.63
C LYS A 298 -23.47 -3.26 -6.24
N LYS A 299 -24.01 -4.10 -7.14
CA LYS A 299 -25.35 -4.17 -7.73
C LYS A 299 -26.25 -2.93 -7.60
N SER A 300 -26.34 -2.17 -8.67
CA SER A 300 -27.60 -1.54 -9.06
C SER A 300 -28.08 -2.12 -10.38
N ARG A 301 -29.35 -2.52 -10.44
CA ARG A 301 -30.00 -3.08 -11.63
C ARG A 301 -30.20 -1.97 -12.68
N GLY A 302 -29.49 -2.04 -13.80
CA GLY A 302 -29.71 -1.18 -14.97
C GLY A 302 -29.35 -1.93 -16.25
N LYS A 303 -30.19 -1.81 -17.26
CA LYS A 303 -30.12 -2.52 -18.54
C LYS A 303 -28.87 -2.14 -19.36
N PRO A 304 -28.35 -3.05 -20.22
CA PRO A 304 -27.15 -2.79 -21.03
C PRO A 304 -27.44 -1.80 -22.16
N GLY A 305 -26.65 -0.74 -22.22
CA GLY A 305 -26.66 0.23 -23.32
C GLY A 305 -25.82 -0.26 -24.50
N ARG A 306 -26.36 -0.03 -25.67
CA ARG A 306 -25.90 -0.40 -27.00
C ARG A 306 -24.59 0.32 -27.34
N LEU A 307 -23.55 -0.41 -27.72
CA LEU A 307 -22.30 0.14 -28.29
C LEU A 307 -22.55 0.74 -29.68
N LEU A 308 -22.18 1.99 -29.85
CA LEU A 308 -22.08 2.65 -31.15
C LEU A 308 -20.65 2.51 -31.67
N SER A 309 -20.54 1.93 -32.84
CA SER A 309 -19.32 1.87 -33.64
C SER A 309 -19.10 3.21 -34.35
N SER A 310 -17.89 3.76 -34.29
CA SER A 310 -17.46 4.79 -35.24
C SER A 310 -15.94 4.83 -35.38
N GLY A 311 -15.49 4.82 -36.62
CA GLY A 311 -14.24 5.42 -37.08
C GLY A 311 -13.20 4.46 -37.63
N ASN A 312 -13.24 4.22 -38.92
CA ASN A 312 -12.20 3.62 -39.76
C ASN A 312 -10.96 4.51 -39.78
N GLU A 313 -9.78 3.93 -39.47
CA GLU A 313 -8.54 4.33 -40.16
C GLU A 313 -7.99 3.09 -40.86
N GLU A 314 -7.84 3.20 -42.17
CA GLU A 314 -7.44 2.16 -43.08
C GLU A 314 -5.97 1.74 -42.82
N GLY A 315 -5.78 0.58 -42.21
CA GLY A 315 -4.55 -0.17 -42.29
C GLY A 315 -4.68 -1.18 -43.45
N ASN A 316 -4.01 -0.87 -44.53
CA ASN A 316 -4.10 -1.64 -45.79
C ASN A 316 -3.18 -2.87 -45.71
N SER A 317 -3.71 -4.05 -45.33
CA SER A 317 -3.15 -5.34 -45.77
C SER A 317 -4.26 -6.34 -45.96
N ASN A 318 -4.79 -6.42 -47.19
CA ASN A 318 -5.76 -7.41 -47.65
C ASN A 318 -5.12 -8.79 -47.88
N LYS A 319 -4.35 -9.34 -46.91
CA LYS A 319 -3.91 -10.73 -46.94
C LYS A 319 -4.80 -11.53 -45.98
N GLN A 320 -5.82 -12.17 -46.49
CA GLN A 320 -6.59 -13.14 -45.72
C GLN A 320 -5.65 -14.30 -45.37
N LEU A 321 -5.31 -14.44 -44.10
CA LEU A 321 -4.46 -15.53 -43.60
C LEU A 321 -5.34 -16.79 -43.46
N GLU A 322 -4.89 -17.91 -44.02
CA GLU A 322 -5.59 -19.19 -43.91
C GLU A 322 -5.63 -19.71 -42.47
N PRO A 323 -6.67 -20.41 -42.00
CA PRO A 323 -6.74 -20.95 -40.64
C PRO A 323 -5.53 -21.81 -40.28
N LEU A 324 -5.08 -21.77 -39.03
CA LEU A 324 -4.00 -22.62 -38.56
C LEU A 324 -4.43 -24.10 -38.53
N LYS A 325 -3.57 -24.99 -39.00
CA LYS A 325 -3.71 -26.43 -38.80
C LYS A 325 -3.25 -26.78 -37.36
N ILE A 326 -4.19 -26.95 -36.46
CA ILE A 326 -3.91 -27.34 -35.07
C ILE A 326 -3.48 -28.81 -35.02
N LEU A 327 -2.32 -29.07 -34.42
CA LEU A 327 -1.74 -30.43 -34.28
C LEU A 327 -1.90 -30.96 -32.85
N LYS A 328 -1.84 -30.05 -31.84
CA LYS A 328 -1.97 -30.37 -30.41
C LYS A 328 -2.69 -29.23 -29.70
N VAL A 329 -3.62 -29.56 -28.84
CA VAL A 329 -4.25 -28.61 -27.93
C VAL A 329 -3.37 -28.43 -26.71
N VAL A 330 -2.99 -27.18 -26.40
CA VAL A 330 -2.22 -26.85 -25.21
C VAL A 330 -3.14 -26.78 -23.99
N ASP A 331 -2.73 -27.39 -22.89
CA ASP A 331 -3.41 -27.22 -21.61
C ASP A 331 -3.02 -25.87 -20.98
N GLN A 332 -3.70 -24.81 -21.42
CA GLN A 332 -3.47 -23.43 -20.96
C GLN A 332 -3.69 -23.30 -19.45
N LYS A 333 -4.64 -24.06 -18.87
CA LYS A 333 -4.91 -24.02 -17.42
C LYS A 333 -3.76 -24.63 -16.63
N ALA A 334 -3.25 -25.79 -17.05
CA ALA A 334 -2.09 -26.39 -16.40
C ALA A 334 -0.84 -25.52 -16.53
N ARG A 335 -0.62 -24.87 -17.69
CA ARG A 335 0.46 -23.90 -17.89
C ARG A 335 0.34 -22.70 -16.95
N HIS A 336 -0.83 -22.09 -16.87
CA HIS A 336 -1.07 -20.98 -15.96
C HIS A 336 -0.88 -21.37 -14.50
N ALA A 337 -1.37 -22.56 -14.09
CA ALA A 337 -1.21 -23.08 -12.73
C ALA A 337 0.29 -23.28 -12.36
N ARG A 338 1.13 -23.73 -13.31
CA ARG A 338 2.59 -23.82 -13.10
C ARG A 338 3.19 -22.43 -12.86
N GLN A 339 2.85 -21.44 -13.69
CA GLN A 339 3.32 -20.06 -13.55
C GLN A 339 2.95 -19.46 -12.18
N MET A 340 1.70 -19.66 -11.74
CA MET A 340 1.22 -19.25 -10.42
C MET A 340 2.03 -19.91 -9.30
N HIS A 341 2.23 -21.22 -9.39
CA HIS A 341 2.94 -22.00 -8.39
C HIS A 341 4.43 -21.61 -8.30
N GLU A 342 5.10 -21.37 -9.41
CA GLU A 342 6.51 -20.98 -9.43
C GLU A 342 6.73 -19.61 -8.78
N LEU A 343 5.87 -18.63 -9.08
CA LEU A 343 5.95 -17.30 -8.48
C LEU A 343 5.56 -17.31 -6.99
N ASP A 344 4.51 -18.06 -6.60
CA ASP A 344 4.17 -18.24 -5.19
C ASP A 344 5.34 -18.88 -4.43
N ARG A 345 5.92 -19.97 -4.96
CA ARG A 345 7.08 -20.64 -4.34
C ARG A 345 8.26 -19.68 -4.19
N HIS A 346 8.55 -18.86 -5.19
CA HIS A 346 9.59 -17.84 -5.12
C HIS A 346 9.33 -16.84 -4.00
N ASN A 347 8.11 -16.30 -3.90
CA ASN A 347 7.71 -15.40 -2.81
C ASN A 347 7.86 -16.08 -1.43
N GLN A 348 7.44 -17.35 -1.30
CA GLN A 348 7.57 -18.09 -0.03
C GLN A 348 9.05 -18.35 0.32
N GLN A 349 9.93 -18.55 -0.65
CA GLN A 349 11.38 -18.67 -0.40
C GLN A 349 11.96 -17.34 0.07
N LEU A 350 11.61 -16.21 -0.57
CA LEU A 350 12.00 -14.88 -0.11
C LEU A 350 11.53 -14.61 1.32
N LEU A 351 10.31 -15.06 1.66
CA LEU A 351 9.77 -14.94 3.03
C LEU A 351 10.63 -15.72 4.04
N VAL A 352 11.06 -16.94 3.71
CA VAL A 352 11.93 -17.76 4.56
C VAL A 352 13.29 -17.10 4.77
N GLU A 353 13.84 -16.45 3.74
CA GLU A 353 15.11 -15.74 3.79
C GLU A 353 15.02 -14.36 4.46
N SER A 354 13.83 -13.78 4.54
CA SER A 354 13.63 -12.39 4.99
C SER A 354 14.18 -12.09 6.40
N PRO A 355 14.14 -13.00 7.41
CA PRO A 355 14.75 -12.73 8.71
C PRO A 355 16.27 -12.55 8.64
N TYR A 356 16.96 -13.26 7.74
CA TYR A 356 18.41 -13.13 7.55
C TYR A 356 18.77 -11.85 6.81
N VAL A 357 17.93 -11.43 5.86
CA VAL A 357 18.06 -10.14 5.17
C VAL A 357 17.91 -9.00 6.18
N ARG A 358 16.87 -9.02 7.02
CA ARG A 358 16.68 -8.03 8.09
C ARG A 358 17.82 -8.03 9.10
N GLN A 359 18.34 -9.21 9.48
CA GLN A 359 19.50 -9.29 10.35
C GLN A 359 20.72 -8.56 9.79
N LYS A 360 20.99 -8.72 8.48
CA LYS A 360 22.06 -7.99 7.79
C LYS A 360 21.78 -6.48 7.73
N PHE A 361 20.54 -6.11 7.43
CA PHE A 361 20.12 -4.70 7.44
C PHE A 361 20.35 -4.07 8.82
N MET A 362 19.95 -4.75 9.91
CA MET A 362 20.07 -4.28 11.29
C MET A 362 21.49 -4.39 11.88
N ALA A 363 22.48 -4.86 11.15
CA ALA A 363 23.83 -5.13 11.67
C ALA A 363 24.60 -3.89 12.20
N ARG A 364 24.18 -2.68 11.81
CA ARG A 364 24.77 -1.41 12.32
C ARG A 364 24.25 -1.02 13.72
N LEU A 365 23.16 -1.65 14.19
CA LEU A 365 22.57 -1.32 15.51
C LEU A 365 23.46 -1.86 16.64
N LYS A 366 24.12 -0.99 17.35
CA LYS A 366 25.04 -1.35 18.45
C LYS A 366 24.28 -1.39 19.78
N THR A 367 24.46 -2.48 20.52
CA THR A 367 23.86 -2.68 21.86
C THR A 367 24.89 -2.74 22.99
N THR A 368 26.12 -2.27 22.73
CA THR A 368 27.23 -2.31 23.71
C THR A 368 27.07 -1.31 24.85
N SER A 369 26.30 -0.26 24.64
CA SER A 369 25.91 0.71 25.66
C SER A 369 24.63 1.45 25.24
N PRO A 370 23.87 2.05 26.18
CA PRO A 370 22.70 2.87 25.85
C PRO A 370 23.02 4.05 24.93
N LEU A 371 24.21 4.64 25.05
CA LEU A 371 24.64 5.72 24.17
C LEU A 371 24.89 5.21 22.75
N ALA A 372 25.68 4.14 22.59
CA ALA A 372 25.97 3.54 21.29
C ALA A 372 24.69 3.06 20.60
N PHE A 373 23.73 2.56 21.37
CA PHE A 373 22.41 2.17 20.86
C PHE A 373 21.66 3.37 20.28
N ARG A 374 21.51 4.46 21.05
CA ARG A 374 20.82 5.67 20.59
C ARG A 374 21.47 6.29 19.35
N GLU A 375 22.80 6.35 19.30
CA GLU A 375 23.52 6.91 18.15
C GLU A 375 23.29 6.09 16.88
N THR A 376 23.36 4.78 16.98
CA THR A 376 23.16 3.90 15.80
C THR A 376 21.68 3.72 15.43
N GLN A 377 20.75 3.84 16.38
CA GLN A 377 19.31 3.83 16.15
C GLN A 377 18.84 4.99 15.26
N LYS A 378 19.50 6.15 15.31
CA LYS A 378 19.16 7.33 14.49
C LYS A 378 19.13 7.00 13.01
N PHE A 379 20.09 6.21 12.51
CA PHE A 379 20.09 5.76 11.10
C PHE A 379 18.81 5.01 10.74
N TYR A 380 18.38 4.08 11.60
CA TYR A 380 17.20 3.26 11.33
C TYR A 380 15.90 4.05 11.48
N ARG A 381 15.81 4.97 12.43
CA ARG A 381 14.67 5.88 12.57
C ARG A 381 14.53 6.78 11.34
N ASN A 382 15.65 7.33 10.84
CA ASN A 382 15.65 8.12 9.61
C ASN A 382 15.25 7.28 8.40
N TYR A 383 15.81 6.07 8.26
CA TYR A 383 15.44 5.15 7.19
C TYR A 383 13.95 4.80 7.26
N PHE A 384 13.44 4.49 8.44
CA PHE A 384 12.03 4.18 8.66
C PHE A 384 11.13 5.37 8.26
N SER A 385 11.48 6.57 8.68
CA SER A 385 10.78 7.81 8.33
C SER A 385 10.77 8.08 6.82
N GLU A 386 11.94 7.99 6.16
CA GLU A 386 12.11 8.46 4.77
C GLU A 386 11.76 7.38 3.72
N LYS A 387 12.02 6.09 4.03
CA LYS A 387 11.92 5.01 3.05
C LYS A 387 10.72 4.09 3.28
N VAL A 388 10.32 3.86 4.53
CA VAL A 388 9.18 2.98 4.87
C VAL A 388 7.89 3.78 5.00
N ILE A 389 7.87 4.79 5.86
CA ILE A 389 6.70 5.67 6.02
C ILE A 389 6.57 6.62 4.84
N GLY A 390 7.66 7.20 4.40
CA GLY A 390 7.69 8.19 3.33
C GLY A 390 7.29 9.58 3.83
N ARG A 391 8.15 10.22 4.64
CA ARG A 391 7.90 11.55 5.20
C ARG A 391 7.73 12.61 4.11
N PHE A 392 6.75 13.52 4.29
CA PHE A 392 6.67 14.79 3.55
C PHE A 392 7.64 15.82 4.15
N ASN A 393 8.14 16.72 3.32
CA ASN A 393 9.03 17.81 3.75
C ASN A 393 8.25 19.07 4.17
N ASP A 394 6.93 19.01 4.13
CA ASP A 394 6.05 20.11 4.53
C ASP A 394 6.21 20.39 6.03
N GLU A 395 6.33 21.68 6.37
CA GLU A 395 6.42 22.12 7.75
C GLU A 395 5.04 22.14 8.41
N LEU A 396 4.99 21.77 9.69
CA LEU A 396 3.79 21.94 10.49
C LEU A 396 3.50 23.44 10.66
N ILE A 397 2.24 23.81 10.50
CA ILE A 397 1.77 25.17 10.78
C ILE A 397 1.26 25.27 12.23
N GLY A 398 0.95 26.49 12.69
CA GLY A 398 0.32 26.67 14.01
C GLY A 398 -0.96 25.85 14.13
N ALA A 399 -1.14 25.15 15.24
CA ALA A 399 -2.24 24.21 15.44
C ALA A 399 -3.64 24.83 15.34
N ASN A 400 -3.79 26.13 15.61
CA ASN A 400 -5.05 26.87 15.53
C ASN A 400 -6.25 26.09 16.11
N PRO A 401 -6.22 25.71 17.41
CA PRO A 401 -7.15 24.75 17.98
C PRO A 401 -8.59 25.27 17.98
N ARG A 402 -9.52 24.47 17.45
CA ARG A 402 -10.95 24.70 17.45
C ARG A 402 -11.62 23.58 18.22
N THR A 403 -12.47 23.92 19.20
CA THR A 403 -13.08 22.93 20.07
C THR A 403 -14.57 23.16 20.27
N ARG A 404 -15.28 22.04 20.53
CA ARG A 404 -16.71 22.03 20.84
C ARG A 404 -16.97 21.03 21.97
N ARG A 405 -17.63 21.50 23.03
CA ARG A 405 -18.06 20.63 24.13
C ARG A 405 -19.00 19.54 23.65
N ILE A 406 -18.76 18.30 24.12
CA ILE A 406 -19.66 17.17 23.98
C ILE A 406 -19.88 16.51 25.34
N GLU A 407 -21.02 15.83 25.49
CA GLU A 407 -21.37 15.11 26.71
C GLU A 407 -21.04 13.61 26.55
N ILE A 408 -20.39 13.03 27.56
CA ILE A 408 -20.13 11.57 27.65
C ILE A 408 -20.81 11.03 28.91
N ASN A 409 -20.44 11.53 30.09
CA ASN A 409 -21.04 11.21 31.40
C ASN A 409 -20.72 12.31 32.43
N ASP A 410 -21.19 12.15 33.66
CA ASP A 410 -21.03 13.13 34.73
C ASP A 410 -19.64 13.16 35.39
N LYS A 411 -18.73 12.24 35.04
CA LYS A 411 -17.38 12.14 35.62
C LYS A 411 -16.29 12.81 34.82
N VAL A 412 -16.57 13.15 33.56
CA VAL A 412 -15.58 13.72 32.63
C VAL A 412 -16.15 14.91 31.86
N LYS A 413 -15.24 15.76 31.36
CA LYS A 413 -15.54 16.81 30.38
C LYS A 413 -14.90 16.40 29.06
N ALA A 414 -15.63 16.50 27.94
CA ALA A 414 -15.11 16.11 26.65
C ALA A 414 -15.32 17.19 25.58
N TYR A 415 -14.37 17.26 24.66
CA TYR A 415 -14.35 18.25 23.58
C TYR A 415 -13.96 17.59 22.28
N GLU A 416 -14.73 17.80 21.20
CA GLU A 416 -14.19 17.63 19.86
C GLU A 416 -13.12 18.66 19.60
N VAL A 417 -12.06 18.27 18.93
CA VAL A 417 -10.86 19.09 18.68
C VAL A 417 -10.44 18.96 17.23
N VAL A 418 -10.20 20.09 16.58
CA VAL A 418 -9.59 20.19 15.24
C VAL A 418 -8.33 21.03 15.35
N LEU A 419 -7.23 20.50 14.78
CA LEU A 419 -5.91 21.14 14.75
C LEU A 419 -5.41 21.21 13.31
N ASP A 420 -4.99 22.39 12.86
CA ASP A 420 -4.37 22.52 11.54
C ASP A 420 -3.00 21.80 11.53
N VAL A 421 -2.67 21.10 10.44
CA VAL A 421 -1.40 20.36 10.30
C VAL A 421 -0.56 20.95 9.18
N PHE A 422 -1.07 20.93 7.96
CA PHE A 422 -0.41 21.51 6.80
C PHE A 422 -1.26 22.62 6.18
N LYS A 423 -0.60 23.62 5.60
CA LYS A 423 -1.28 24.69 4.87
C LYS A 423 -1.97 24.16 3.62
N ASP A 424 -1.30 23.25 2.92
CA ASP A 424 -1.80 22.66 1.69
C ASP A 424 -3.05 21.85 1.95
N ALA A 425 -4.09 22.08 1.11
CA ALA A 425 -5.42 21.49 1.21
C ALA A 425 -6.07 21.66 2.61
N SER A 426 -5.58 22.59 3.43
CA SER A 426 -6.03 22.78 4.81
C SER A 426 -6.06 21.47 5.60
N PHE A 427 -5.03 20.63 5.44
CA PHE A 427 -4.95 19.33 6.09
C PHE A 427 -4.86 19.49 7.61
N PHE A 428 -5.66 18.73 8.33
CA PHE A 428 -5.83 18.88 9.78
C PHE A 428 -5.85 17.54 10.53
N ALA A 429 -5.76 17.60 11.86
CA ALA A 429 -6.02 16.50 12.77
C ALA A 429 -7.36 16.71 13.48
N TYR A 430 -8.09 15.62 13.74
CA TYR A 430 -9.35 15.61 14.47
C TYR A 430 -9.33 14.56 15.57
N GLY A 431 -9.99 14.82 16.68
CA GLY A 431 -10.14 13.86 17.76
C GLY A 431 -11.03 14.38 18.90
N ILE A 432 -11.10 13.59 19.98
CA ILE A 432 -11.85 13.93 21.20
C ILE A 432 -10.87 14.01 22.36
N LEU A 433 -10.80 15.19 23.01
CA LEU A 433 -10.10 15.40 24.26
C LEU A 433 -11.05 15.12 25.44
N ILE A 434 -10.60 14.34 26.42
CA ILE A 434 -11.37 14.02 27.61
C ILE A 434 -10.60 14.42 28.85
N LEU A 435 -11.24 15.20 29.72
CA LEU A 435 -10.67 15.74 30.94
C LEU A 435 -11.40 15.17 32.16
N PRO A 436 -10.69 14.71 33.21
CA PRO A 436 -11.31 14.35 34.48
C PRO A 436 -12.04 15.56 35.12
N ASN A 437 -13.21 15.34 35.70
CA ASN A 437 -13.96 16.43 36.39
C ASN A 437 -13.25 16.95 37.66
N ASP A 438 -12.34 16.17 38.24
CA ASP A 438 -11.54 16.56 39.42
C ASP A 438 -10.27 17.35 39.06
N LEU A 439 -10.06 17.66 37.78
CA LEU A 439 -8.94 18.48 37.30
C LEU A 439 -9.04 19.92 37.88
N LYS A 440 -8.02 20.35 38.60
CA LYS A 440 -7.97 21.66 39.26
C LYS A 440 -6.98 22.59 38.56
N SER A 441 -7.16 23.88 38.76
CA SER A 441 -6.18 24.88 38.33
C SER A 441 -4.81 24.59 38.97
N GLY A 442 -3.76 24.54 38.15
CA GLY A 442 -2.41 24.21 38.57
C GLY A 442 -2.07 22.72 38.60
N ASP A 443 -3.05 21.82 38.33
CA ASP A 443 -2.75 20.40 38.10
C ASP A 443 -1.94 20.24 36.79
N SER A 444 -0.98 19.32 36.82
CA SER A 444 -0.27 18.84 35.61
C SER A 444 -0.35 17.31 35.59
N ARG A 445 -1.16 16.77 34.68
CA ARG A 445 -1.48 15.35 34.66
C ARG A 445 -0.93 14.64 33.40
N PRO A 446 -0.60 13.34 33.51
CA PRO A 446 -0.21 12.56 32.35
C PRO A 446 -1.36 12.43 31.36
N CYS A 447 -0.99 12.33 30.07
CA CYS A 447 -1.93 12.16 28.97
C CYS A 447 -1.74 10.79 28.29
N VAL A 448 -2.83 10.20 27.80
CA VAL A 448 -2.82 8.98 26.97
C VAL A 448 -3.56 9.23 25.68
N VAL A 449 -2.88 9.07 24.56
CA VAL A 449 -3.51 9.07 23.23
C VAL A 449 -4.07 7.68 22.94
N CYS A 450 -5.38 7.61 22.77
CA CYS A 450 -6.19 6.39 22.68
C CYS A 450 -6.63 6.14 21.24
N GLN A 451 -5.86 5.36 20.47
CA GLN A 451 -6.08 5.18 19.03
C GLN A 451 -7.00 4.00 18.73
N HIS A 452 -8.08 4.27 17.99
CA HIS A 452 -8.99 3.24 17.48
C HIS A 452 -8.40 2.44 16.30
N GLY A 453 -9.02 1.31 15.97
CA GLY A 453 -8.70 0.42 14.86
C GLY A 453 -9.23 0.91 13.50
N LEU A 454 -9.21 -0.01 12.50
CA LEU A 454 -9.75 0.25 11.17
C LEU A 454 -11.27 0.51 11.24
N GLU A 455 -11.78 1.35 10.34
CA GLU A 455 -13.20 1.78 10.27
C GLU A 455 -13.77 2.33 11.59
N GLY A 456 -12.92 2.53 12.61
CA GLY A 456 -13.31 3.09 13.90
C GLY A 456 -13.42 4.61 13.87
N ARG A 457 -13.93 5.12 14.99
CA ARG A 457 -14.07 6.55 15.25
C ARG A 457 -13.51 6.90 16.65
N PRO A 458 -13.19 8.16 16.95
CA PRO A 458 -12.91 8.57 18.31
C PRO A 458 -14.02 8.14 19.29
N GLN A 459 -15.29 8.20 18.85
CA GLN A 459 -16.47 7.77 19.59
C GLN A 459 -16.43 6.28 19.99
N SER A 460 -15.78 5.43 19.21
CA SER A 460 -15.62 4.01 19.56
C SER A 460 -14.79 3.81 20.84
N THR A 461 -13.82 4.70 21.10
CA THR A 461 -12.94 4.59 22.28
C THR A 461 -13.55 5.18 23.56
N ILE A 462 -14.61 5.97 23.43
CA ILE A 462 -15.26 6.66 24.55
C ILE A 462 -16.54 5.97 25.05
N GLY A 463 -17.03 4.94 24.36
CA GLY A 463 -18.17 4.12 24.77
C GLY A 463 -19.47 4.37 24.03
N GLU A 464 -19.50 5.25 23.03
CA GLU A 464 -20.70 5.47 22.22
C GLU A 464 -20.95 4.34 21.21
N LYS A 465 -19.86 3.72 20.71
CA LYS A 465 -19.89 2.64 19.72
C LYS A 465 -18.85 1.59 20.04
N ASP A 466 -19.05 0.39 19.50
CA ASP A 466 -18.03 -0.69 19.50
C ASP A 466 -17.49 -1.04 20.90
N GLU A 467 -18.30 -0.88 21.95
CA GLU A 467 -17.89 -1.10 23.36
C GLU A 467 -17.29 -2.48 23.57
N HIS A 468 -17.75 -3.50 22.81
CA HIS A 468 -17.24 -4.87 22.90
C HIS A 468 -15.77 -5.03 22.48
N TYR A 469 -15.25 -4.13 21.62
CA TYR A 469 -13.84 -4.09 21.26
C TYR A 469 -13.03 -3.17 22.16
N TYR A 470 -13.53 -1.97 22.43
CA TYR A 470 -12.77 -0.91 23.07
C TYR A 470 -13.04 -0.78 24.57
N GLY A 471 -14.22 -1.21 25.05
CA GLY A 471 -14.60 -1.13 26.46
C GLY A 471 -14.53 0.29 27.01
N ALA A 472 -14.77 1.32 26.22
CA ALA A 472 -14.68 2.74 26.59
C ALA A 472 -13.32 3.10 27.26
N PHE A 473 -12.19 2.54 26.78
CA PHE A 473 -10.93 2.64 27.49
C PHE A 473 -10.41 4.08 27.63
N ALA A 474 -10.70 4.97 26.67
CA ALA A 474 -10.32 6.38 26.78
C ALA A 474 -11.08 7.08 27.92
N THR A 475 -12.39 6.86 28.05
CA THR A 475 -13.20 7.37 29.16
C THR A 475 -12.77 6.79 30.49
N LYS A 476 -12.55 5.45 30.57
CA LYS A 476 -12.09 4.78 31.79
C LYS A 476 -10.72 5.29 32.28
N LEU A 477 -9.81 5.60 31.38
CA LEU A 477 -8.54 6.22 31.72
C LEU A 477 -8.72 7.64 32.23
N ALA A 478 -9.65 8.43 31.64
CA ALA A 478 -9.97 9.75 32.13
C ALA A 478 -10.60 9.71 33.53
N GLU A 479 -11.52 8.76 33.79
CA GLU A 479 -12.07 8.52 35.13
C GLU A 479 -11.04 8.09 36.18
N ARG A 480 -9.89 7.55 35.72
CA ARG A 480 -8.72 7.23 36.57
C ARG A 480 -7.78 8.41 36.78
N GLY A 481 -8.14 9.59 36.28
CA GLY A 481 -7.38 10.83 36.46
C GLY A 481 -6.35 11.14 35.37
N TYR A 482 -6.31 10.40 34.26
CA TYR A 482 -5.54 10.76 33.09
C TYR A 482 -6.25 11.82 32.26
N ILE A 483 -5.52 12.62 31.52
CA ILE A 483 -6.06 13.31 30.35
C ILE A 483 -6.01 12.31 29.21
N THR A 484 -7.06 12.19 28.39
CA THR A 484 -7.04 11.31 27.23
C THR A 484 -7.39 12.06 25.96
N PHE A 485 -6.79 11.64 24.85
CA PHE A 485 -7.09 12.14 23.52
C PHE A 485 -7.34 10.97 22.57
N ALA A 486 -8.49 10.96 21.93
CA ALA A 486 -8.89 9.93 20.97
C ALA A 486 -8.83 10.50 19.55
N PRO A 487 -7.74 10.30 18.79
CA PRO A 487 -7.62 10.84 17.43
C PRO A 487 -8.37 10.00 16.41
N GLN A 488 -8.84 10.64 15.32
CA GLN A 488 -9.33 9.97 14.12
C GLN A 488 -8.16 9.56 13.22
N ASN A 489 -8.06 8.27 12.88
CA ASN A 489 -7.14 7.82 11.84
C ASN A 489 -7.76 7.95 10.44
N LEU A 490 -6.94 7.71 9.40
CA LEU A 490 -7.36 7.85 8.00
C LEU A 490 -7.94 6.55 7.41
N TYR A 491 -7.91 5.44 8.14
CA TYR A 491 -8.44 4.15 7.69
C TYR A 491 -9.95 4.05 7.94
N ILE A 492 -10.72 4.75 7.12
CA ILE A 492 -12.16 4.91 7.28
C ILE A 492 -12.84 5.11 5.93
N PHE A 493 -14.13 4.75 5.83
CA PHE A 493 -14.97 4.85 4.64
C PHE A 493 -14.61 3.87 3.51
N GLU A 494 -14.36 2.62 3.85
CA GLU A 494 -14.16 1.52 2.89
C GLU A 494 -13.14 1.86 1.78
N ASP A 495 -13.59 2.04 0.53
CA ASP A 495 -12.71 2.26 -0.61
C ASP A 495 -12.01 3.64 -0.61
N ARG A 496 -12.42 4.61 0.21
CA ARG A 496 -11.79 5.94 0.25
C ARG A 496 -10.36 5.89 0.78
N PHE A 497 -10.11 5.15 1.85
CA PHE A 497 -8.74 5.01 2.38
C PHE A 497 -7.84 4.22 1.42
N ARG A 498 -8.40 3.26 0.65
CA ARG A 498 -7.66 2.55 -0.40
C ARG A 498 -7.16 3.52 -1.46
N THR A 499 -8.03 4.42 -1.90
CA THR A 499 -7.69 5.48 -2.85
C THR A 499 -6.58 6.40 -2.30
N LEU A 500 -6.63 6.79 -1.01
CA LEU A 500 -5.56 7.54 -0.36
C LEU A 500 -4.24 6.75 -0.35
N GLN A 501 -4.30 5.45 -0.03
CA GLN A 501 -3.12 4.58 -0.03
C GLN A 501 -2.47 4.50 -1.42
N PHE A 502 -3.27 4.34 -2.47
CA PHE A 502 -2.77 4.27 -3.85
C PHE A 502 -2.14 5.59 -4.30
N LYS A 503 -2.75 6.73 -3.96
CA LYS A 503 -2.17 8.06 -4.19
C LYS A 503 -0.83 8.21 -3.48
N ALA A 504 -0.78 7.85 -2.20
CA ALA A 504 0.44 7.89 -1.41
C ALA A 504 1.53 6.96 -1.98
N ASN A 505 1.18 5.71 -2.30
CA ASN A 505 2.12 4.72 -2.83
C ASN A 505 2.77 5.16 -4.15
N SER A 506 2.01 5.79 -5.05
CA SER A 506 2.53 6.24 -6.36
C SER A 506 3.74 7.18 -6.24
N ILE A 507 3.82 7.95 -5.16
CA ILE A 507 4.92 8.88 -4.84
C ILE A 507 5.81 8.40 -3.69
N GLY A 508 5.80 7.10 -3.36
CA GLY A 508 6.64 6.51 -2.31
C GLY A 508 6.28 6.97 -0.90
N ARG A 509 5.00 7.09 -0.62
CA ARG A 509 4.40 7.48 0.67
C ARG A 509 3.42 6.41 1.14
N THR A 510 3.00 6.48 2.39
CA THR A 510 1.96 5.63 2.99
C THR A 510 0.93 6.50 3.71
N LEU A 511 -0.15 5.92 4.22
CA LEU A 511 -1.10 6.67 5.07
C LEU A 511 -0.41 7.24 6.31
N PHE A 512 0.61 6.58 6.82
CA PHE A 512 1.40 7.08 7.96
C PHE A 512 2.21 8.32 7.65
N SER A 513 2.46 8.64 6.36
CA SER A 513 3.06 9.92 5.95
C SER A 513 2.21 11.13 6.36
N LEU A 514 0.89 10.92 6.50
CA LEU A 514 -0.08 11.92 6.97
C LEU A 514 -0.35 11.76 8.47
N MET A 515 -0.43 10.53 8.99
CA MET A 515 -0.76 10.28 10.40
C MET A 515 0.36 10.67 11.35
N VAL A 516 1.63 10.49 10.97
CA VAL A 516 2.78 10.89 11.81
C VAL A 516 2.78 12.40 12.09
N PRO A 517 2.68 13.31 11.09
CA PRO A 517 2.56 14.73 11.35
C PRO A 517 1.28 15.13 12.10
N GLN A 518 0.14 14.44 11.90
CA GLN A 518 -1.05 14.65 12.73
C GLN A 518 -0.75 14.38 14.21
N HIS A 519 -0.09 13.27 14.53
CA HIS A 519 0.26 12.93 15.90
C HIS A 519 1.37 13.83 16.48
N GLN A 520 2.28 14.32 15.65
CA GLN A 520 3.23 15.35 16.10
C GLN A 520 2.47 16.62 16.52
N GLN A 521 1.56 17.12 15.68
CA GLN A 521 0.75 18.31 15.97
C GLN A 521 -0.14 18.11 17.20
N ILE A 522 -0.80 16.94 17.32
CA ILE A 522 -1.61 16.60 18.49
C ILE A 522 -0.77 16.64 19.78
N THR A 523 0.39 16.00 19.78
CA THR A 523 1.23 15.91 20.98
C THR A 523 1.91 17.23 21.33
N ASP A 524 2.28 18.05 20.34
CA ASP A 524 2.79 19.40 20.53
C ASP A 524 1.71 20.32 21.17
N TRP A 525 0.49 20.26 20.64
CA TRP A 525 -0.65 21.00 21.21
C TRP A 525 -1.00 20.54 22.63
N LEU A 526 -1.12 19.21 22.85
CA LEU A 526 -1.37 18.66 24.19
C LEU A 526 -0.31 19.06 25.18
N GLY A 527 0.98 18.99 24.80
CA GLY A 527 2.10 19.37 25.65
C GLY A 527 2.17 20.89 25.96
N GLY A 528 1.47 21.71 25.18
CA GLY A 528 1.31 23.14 25.40
C GLY A 528 0.15 23.52 26.34
N LEU A 529 -0.70 22.56 26.75
CA LEU A 529 -1.80 22.82 27.70
C LEU A 529 -1.28 22.80 29.14
N ASP A 530 -1.55 23.85 29.91
CA ASP A 530 -1.04 24.03 31.28
C ASP A 530 -1.30 22.83 32.21
N PHE A 531 -2.39 22.09 31.96
CA PHE A 531 -2.82 20.94 32.77
C PHE A 531 -2.27 19.59 32.28
N VAL A 532 -1.49 19.57 31.19
CA VAL A 532 -0.86 18.35 30.65
C VAL A 532 0.62 18.32 30.98
N ASP A 533 1.12 17.22 31.53
CA ASP A 533 2.54 16.98 31.62
C ASP A 533 3.13 16.52 30.29
N ALA A 534 3.76 17.43 29.56
CA ALA A 534 4.33 17.18 28.23
C ALA A 534 5.38 16.04 28.21
N LYS A 535 5.97 15.68 29.37
CA LYS A 535 6.93 14.57 29.46
C LYS A 535 6.26 13.21 29.69
N ARG A 536 4.96 13.20 29.96
CA ARG A 536 4.19 12.00 30.30
C ARG A 536 3.00 11.82 29.37
N ILE A 537 3.24 11.83 28.05
CA ILE A 537 2.26 11.51 27.01
C ILE A 537 2.52 10.09 26.54
N GLY A 538 1.56 9.16 26.78
CA GLY A 538 1.62 7.76 26.34
C GLY A 538 0.77 7.51 25.09
N PHE A 539 1.10 6.48 24.32
CA PHE A 539 0.32 5.98 23.20
C PHE A 539 -0.30 4.62 23.53
N TYR A 540 -1.58 4.42 23.28
CA TYR A 540 -2.27 3.14 23.45
C TYR A 540 -3.27 2.94 22.29
N GLY A 541 -3.12 1.89 21.50
CA GLY A 541 -3.97 1.62 20.36
C GLY A 541 -4.32 0.16 20.15
N LEU A 542 -5.56 -0.09 19.68
CA LEU A 542 -6.09 -1.42 19.36
C LEU A 542 -6.11 -1.66 17.85
N SER A 543 -5.75 -2.87 17.39
CA SER A 543 -5.90 -3.29 15.99
C SER A 543 -5.09 -2.39 15.06
N TYR A 544 -5.69 -1.69 14.09
CA TYR A 544 -4.99 -0.66 13.31
C TYR A 544 -4.39 0.45 14.20
N GLY A 545 -4.99 0.72 15.37
CA GLY A 545 -4.36 1.55 16.41
C GLY A 545 -3.12 0.89 17.02
N GLY A 546 -3.10 -0.44 17.15
CA GLY A 546 -1.92 -1.23 17.50
C GLY A 546 -0.85 -1.19 16.40
N LYS A 547 -1.25 -1.27 15.11
CA LYS A 547 -0.36 -1.00 13.98
C LYS A 547 0.24 0.39 14.08
N SER A 548 -0.57 1.39 14.43
CA SER A 548 -0.14 2.77 14.63
C SER A 548 0.86 2.90 15.79
N ALA A 549 0.72 2.11 16.87
CA ALA A 549 1.67 2.05 18.00
C ALA A 549 3.08 1.61 17.58
N MET A 550 3.19 0.88 16.45
CA MET A 550 4.46 0.43 15.89
C MET A 550 5.05 1.39 14.85
N ARG A 551 4.30 2.39 14.36
CA ARG A 551 4.75 3.33 13.30
C ARG A 551 4.90 4.77 13.80
N ILE A 552 4.00 5.22 14.64
CA ILE A 552 3.94 6.62 15.09
C ILE A 552 4.92 6.90 16.24
N PRO A 553 4.87 6.18 17.39
CA PRO A 553 5.82 6.44 18.49
C PRO A 553 7.30 6.26 18.12
N PRO A 554 7.70 5.36 17.19
CA PRO A 554 9.07 5.35 16.68
C PRO A 554 9.55 6.68 16.12
N LEU A 555 8.66 7.55 15.62
CA LEU A 555 8.97 8.78 14.92
C LEU A 555 8.56 10.05 15.68
N VAL A 556 7.58 9.98 16.58
CA VAL A 556 7.09 11.09 17.41
C VAL A 556 7.68 10.96 18.82
N ASP A 557 8.68 11.78 19.13
CA ASP A 557 9.45 11.69 20.36
C ASP A 557 8.69 12.18 21.61
N ASN A 558 7.58 12.88 21.42
CA ASN A 558 6.70 13.33 22.50
C ASN A 558 6.03 12.16 23.24
N TYR A 559 5.89 11.00 22.58
CA TYR A 559 5.41 9.80 23.27
C TYR A 559 6.49 9.20 24.16
N CYS A 560 6.26 9.16 25.46
CA CYS A 560 7.19 8.56 26.42
C CYS A 560 7.07 7.04 26.56
N LEU A 561 5.97 6.44 26.08
CA LEU A 561 5.73 4.98 26.02
C LEU A 561 4.77 4.62 24.87
N SER A 562 4.73 3.32 24.50
CA SER A 562 3.81 2.80 23.50
C SER A 562 3.20 1.47 23.93
N ILE A 563 1.88 1.32 23.75
CA ILE A 563 1.13 0.07 23.97
C ILE A 563 0.49 -0.36 22.66
N CYS A 564 0.86 -1.56 22.18
CA CYS A 564 0.29 -2.21 21.00
C CYS A 564 -0.68 -3.30 21.43
N SER A 565 -2.00 -3.06 21.27
CA SER A 565 -3.04 -4.01 21.60
C SER A 565 -3.54 -4.73 20.34
N ALA A 566 -3.64 -6.05 20.40
CA ALA A 566 -4.29 -6.94 19.45
C ALA A 566 -3.76 -6.88 17.99
N ASP A 567 -2.56 -6.35 17.76
CA ASP A 567 -1.96 -6.27 16.42
C ASP A 567 -0.53 -6.81 16.36
N PHE A 568 0.21 -6.80 17.48
CA PHE A 568 1.61 -7.24 17.51
C PHE A 568 1.77 -8.69 17.08
N ASN A 569 2.60 -8.94 16.05
CA ASN A 569 2.88 -10.28 15.55
C ASN A 569 4.11 -10.31 14.61
N ASP A 570 4.41 -11.48 14.01
CA ASP A 570 5.32 -11.60 12.86
C ASP A 570 4.63 -11.04 11.62
N TRP A 571 4.73 -9.72 11.45
CA TRP A 571 3.98 -8.93 10.47
C TRP A 571 4.31 -9.31 9.04
N VAL A 572 5.59 -9.48 8.72
CA VAL A 572 6.04 -9.88 7.38
C VAL A 572 5.50 -11.27 7.02
N TRP A 573 5.57 -12.22 7.95
CA TRP A 573 4.99 -13.55 7.75
C TRP A 573 3.48 -13.48 7.54
N LYS A 574 2.78 -12.66 8.34
CA LYS A 574 1.34 -12.48 8.22
C LYS A 574 0.93 -11.94 6.86
N ASN A 575 1.69 -11.01 6.28
CA ASN A 575 1.34 -10.37 5.02
C ASN A 575 1.80 -11.17 3.79
N ALA A 576 2.95 -11.87 3.88
CA ALA A 576 3.55 -12.53 2.73
C ALA A 576 3.31 -14.05 2.66
N SER A 577 2.88 -14.71 3.76
CA SER A 577 2.63 -16.16 3.71
C SER A 577 1.32 -16.49 3.03
N THR A 578 1.36 -17.24 1.94
CA THR A 578 0.16 -17.77 1.27
C THR A 578 -0.36 -19.06 1.91
N ARG A 579 0.34 -19.59 2.94
CA ARG A 579 0.03 -20.87 3.62
C ARG A 579 -0.62 -20.68 4.99
N SER A 580 -0.66 -19.44 5.48
CA SER A 580 -1.24 -19.14 6.78
C SER A 580 -2.74 -18.82 6.68
N PRO A 581 -3.59 -19.41 7.54
CA PRO A 581 -5.00 -19.04 7.61
C PRO A 581 -5.21 -17.61 8.15
N TYR A 582 -4.19 -17.03 8.78
CA TYR A 582 -4.20 -15.67 9.31
C TYR A 582 -3.70 -14.63 8.29
N SER A 583 -3.24 -15.08 7.10
CA SER A 583 -2.61 -14.20 6.12
C SER A 583 -3.58 -13.19 5.52
N TYR A 584 -3.09 -11.97 5.37
CA TYR A 584 -3.80 -10.94 4.60
C TYR A 584 -3.66 -11.12 3.08
N SER A 585 -2.73 -11.95 2.59
CA SER A 585 -2.65 -12.31 1.17
C SER A 585 -3.98 -12.84 0.60
N ASN A 586 -4.80 -13.44 1.47
CA ASN A 586 -6.07 -14.08 1.13
C ASN A 586 -7.31 -13.22 1.47
N LYS A 587 -7.14 -11.97 1.90
CA LYS A 587 -8.23 -11.07 2.32
C LYS A 587 -8.32 -9.86 1.41
N ALA A 588 -9.46 -9.15 1.44
CA ALA A 588 -9.67 -7.99 0.57
C ALA A 588 -8.96 -6.69 1.01
N GLU A 589 -8.24 -6.71 2.15
CA GLU A 589 -7.61 -5.52 2.75
C GLU A 589 -6.21 -5.29 2.18
N TYR A 590 -6.11 -4.59 1.06
CA TYR A 590 -4.81 -4.25 0.43
C TYR A 590 -4.01 -3.21 1.22
N GLU A 591 -4.66 -2.30 1.89
CA GLU A 591 -4.09 -1.12 2.56
C GLU A 591 -3.20 -1.48 3.77
N ILE A 592 -3.22 -2.74 4.15
CA ILE A 592 -2.40 -3.31 5.21
C ILE A 592 -0.93 -3.44 4.77
N PHE A 593 -0.69 -3.70 3.48
CA PHE A 593 0.65 -3.98 2.95
C PHE A 593 1.53 -2.71 2.92
N GLU A 594 2.81 -2.91 3.21
CA GLU A 594 3.84 -1.87 3.19
C GLU A 594 5.06 -2.36 2.40
N PHE A 595 5.55 -1.53 1.49
CA PHE A 595 6.61 -1.95 0.57
C PHE A 595 7.90 -2.30 1.31
N ASP A 596 8.47 -3.48 0.99
CA ASP A 596 9.80 -3.95 1.40
C ASP A 596 10.05 -4.07 2.93
N LEU A 597 9.00 -4.33 3.72
CA LEU A 597 9.20 -4.67 5.13
C LEU A 597 9.97 -5.97 5.30
N GLY A 598 9.84 -6.91 4.36
CA GLY A 598 10.58 -8.17 4.35
C GLY A 598 12.09 -8.00 4.46
N SER A 599 12.65 -6.95 3.86
CA SER A 599 14.08 -6.66 3.86
C SER A 599 14.52 -5.72 4.99
N THR A 600 13.59 -5.04 5.68
CA THR A 600 13.92 -3.90 6.55
C THR A 600 13.42 -4.05 7.98
N PHE A 601 12.11 -4.05 8.22
CA PHE A 601 11.54 -4.03 9.56
C PHE A 601 10.37 -5.01 9.72
N ASN A 602 10.44 -5.84 10.73
CA ASN A 602 9.30 -6.50 11.31
C ASN A 602 8.94 -5.81 12.64
N TYR A 603 7.98 -6.28 13.38
CA TYR A 603 7.53 -5.63 14.61
C TYR A 603 8.61 -5.60 15.70
N SER A 604 9.47 -6.60 15.80
CA SER A 604 10.62 -6.56 16.72
C SER A 604 11.63 -5.47 16.37
N GLU A 605 11.91 -5.24 15.08
CA GLU A 605 12.79 -4.16 14.63
C GLU A 605 12.13 -2.78 14.82
N MET A 606 10.81 -2.65 14.61
CA MET A 606 10.08 -1.42 14.92
C MET A 606 10.07 -1.13 16.43
N ALA A 607 9.89 -2.14 17.29
CA ALA A 607 10.02 -1.99 18.74
C ALA A 607 11.42 -1.52 19.17
N ALA A 608 12.46 -1.93 18.43
CA ALA A 608 13.80 -1.41 18.63
C ALA A 608 13.92 0.11 18.34
N LEU A 609 13.06 0.67 17.49
CA LEU A 609 12.99 2.13 17.26
C LEU A 609 12.28 2.88 18.40
N ILE A 610 11.43 2.19 19.17
CA ILE A 610 10.78 2.74 20.38
C ILE A 610 11.76 2.73 21.57
N ALA A 611 12.58 1.70 21.69
CA ALA A 611 13.54 1.57 22.77
C ALA A 611 14.45 2.83 22.89
N PRO A 612 14.84 3.24 24.11
CA PRO A 612 14.66 2.60 25.41
C PRO A 612 13.36 2.97 26.15
N ARG A 613 12.40 3.59 25.48
CA ARG A 613 11.10 3.94 26.05
C ARG A 613 10.31 2.67 26.40
N PRO A 614 9.48 2.68 27.47
CA PRO A 614 8.62 1.56 27.81
C PRO A 614 7.71 1.14 26.64
N PHE A 615 7.61 -0.17 26.45
CA PHE A 615 6.80 -0.79 25.40
C PHE A 615 6.01 -1.97 25.93
N MET A 616 4.72 -2.04 25.63
CA MET A 616 3.87 -3.15 26.06
C MET A 616 3.03 -3.68 24.92
N VAL A 617 2.82 -5.00 24.93
CA VAL A 617 1.88 -5.71 24.07
C VAL A 617 0.72 -6.21 24.91
N GLU A 618 -0.51 -6.07 24.43
CA GLU A 618 -1.72 -6.64 24.99
C GLU A 618 -2.32 -7.63 23.99
N ARG A 619 -2.52 -8.89 24.41
CA ARG A 619 -2.88 -9.97 23.48
C ARG A 619 -3.92 -10.93 24.07
N GLY A 620 -5.06 -11.08 23.38
CA GLY A 620 -6.08 -12.09 23.69
C GLY A 620 -5.80 -13.41 22.97
N HIS A 621 -5.87 -14.56 23.67
CA HIS A 621 -5.62 -15.88 23.10
C HIS A 621 -6.56 -16.25 21.95
N PHE A 622 -7.79 -15.73 21.95
CA PHE A 622 -8.80 -15.99 20.92
C PHE A 622 -8.88 -14.89 19.85
N ASP A 623 -7.85 -14.05 19.77
CA ASP A 623 -7.76 -13.03 18.76
C ASP A 623 -7.42 -13.66 17.39
N GLY A 624 -8.33 -13.52 16.42
CA GLY A 624 -8.21 -14.07 15.08
C GLY A 624 -7.19 -13.35 14.17
N VAL A 625 -6.48 -12.32 14.67
CA VAL A 625 -5.54 -11.53 13.86
C VAL A 625 -4.22 -12.27 13.63
N ALA A 626 -3.71 -13.02 14.61
CA ALA A 626 -2.48 -13.79 14.49
C ALA A 626 -2.52 -15.02 15.40
N PRO A 627 -1.72 -16.07 15.16
CA PRO A 627 -1.53 -17.16 16.13
C PRO A 627 -0.55 -16.73 17.24
N ASP A 628 -0.76 -17.23 18.45
CA ASP A 628 0.05 -16.89 19.63
C ASP A 628 1.54 -17.17 19.44
N GLU A 629 1.90 -18.24 18.71
CA GLU A 629 3.28 -18.63 18.46
C GLU A 629 4.06 -17.54 17.69
N ARG A 630 3.41 -16.85 16.73
CA ARG A 630 4.05 -15.79 15.96
C ARG A 630 4.20 -14.50 16.77
N VAL A 631 3.21 -14.22 17.62
CA VAL A 631 3.30 -13.12 18.59
C VAL A 631 4.42 -13.37 19.58
N ALA A 632 4.48 -14.57 20.16
CA ALA A 632 5.51 -14.96 21.12
C ALA A 632 6.92 -14.91 20.51
N LEU A 633 7.09 -15.38 19.25
CA LEU A 633 8.36 -15.35 18.54
C LEU A 633 8.89 -13.91 18.37
N GLU A 634 8.05 -12.99 17.89
CA GLU A 634 8.45 -11.60 17.72
C GLU A 634 8.68 -10.90 19.08
N PHE A 635 7.83 -11.15 20.08
CA PHE A 635 8.04 -10.55 21.39
C PHE A 635 9.28 -11.09 22.12
N ALA A 636 9.66 -12.33 21.90
CA ALA A 636 10.92 -12.89 22.44
C ALA A 636 12.14 -12.08 21.98
N LYS A 637 12.16 -11.60 20.73
CA LYS A 637 13.22 -10.74 20.20
C LYS A 637 13.22 -9.37 20.89
N VAL A 638 12.04 -8.76 21.11
CA VAL A 638 11.90 -7.49 21.86
C VAL A 638 12.42 -7.65 23.28
N ARG A 639 11.97 -8.70 23.98
CA ARG A 639 12.42 -8.99 25.33
C ARG A 639 13.94 -9.21 25.40
N HIS A 640 14.51 -9.94 24.42
CA HIS A 640 15.96 -10.14 24.35
C HIS A 640 16.70 -8.79 24.20
N LEU A 641 16.23 -7.90 23.33
CA LEU A 641 16.80 -6.57 23.17
C LEU A 641 16.76 -5.77 24.47
N TYR A 642 15.57 -5.61 25.06
CA TYR A 642 15.40 -4.79 26.25
C TYR A 642 16.13 -5.37 27.47
N SER A 643 15.93 -6.66 27.76
CA SER A 643 16.47 -7.29 28.96
C SER A 643 17.94 -7.66 28.83
N ALA A 644 18.30 -8.46 27.81
CA ALA A 644 19.65 -9.04 27.71
C ALA A 644 20.66 -8.08 27.09
N LYS A 645 20.25 -7.21 26.15
CA LYS A 645 21.16 -6.33 25.46
C LYS A 645 21.24 -4.93 26.09
N LEU A 646 20.12 -4.38 26.54
CA LEU A 646 20.08 -3.01 27.08
C LEU A 646 19.98 -2.96 28.62
N GLY A 647 19.73 -4.05 29.32
CA GLY A 647 19.54 -4.08 30.77
C GLY A 647 18.28 -3.35 31.26
N LEU A 648 17.24 -3.26 30.41
CA LEU A 648 16.00 -2.51 30.64
C LEU A 648 14.77 -3.44 30.61
N GLY A 649 14.89 -4.63 31.17
CA GLY A 649 13.87 -5.68 31.06
C GLY A 649 12.49 -5.29 31.56
N GLU A 650 12.44 -4.43 32.59
CA GLU A 650 11.20 -3.90 33.17
C GLU A 650 10.41 -2.97 32.23
N ARG A 651 11.02 -2.56 31.11
CA ARG A 651 10.41 -1.65 30.12
C ARG A 651 9.73 -2.36 28.95
N ALA A 652 9.82 -3.70 28.86
CA ALA A 652 9.19 -4.48 27.80
C ALA A 652 8.33 -5.59 28.39
N GLU A 653 7.02 -5.47 28.26
CA GLU A 653 6.04 -6.40 28.83
C GLU A 653 5.04 -6.89 27.79
N ILE A 654 4.47 -8.07 28.01
CA ILE A 654 3.32 -8.58 27.26
C ILE A 654 2.29 -9.12 28.24
N GLU A 655 1.05 -8.69 28.10
CA GLU A 655 -0.11 -9.26 28.75
C GLU A 655 -0.77 -10.28 27.83
N TRP A 656 -0.86 -11.53 28.27
CA TRP A 656 -1.69 -12.57 27.67
C TRP A 656 -2.98 -12.70 28.48
N PHE A 657 -4.12 -12.58 27.81
CA PHE A 657 -5.40 -12.75 28.49
C PHE A 657 -6.33 -13.73 27.74
N VAL A 658 -7.22 -14.38 28.47
CA VAL A 658 -8.24 -15.26 27.90
C VAL A 658 -9.38 -14.37 27.36
N GLY A 659 -9.35 -14.09 26.07
CA GLY A 659 -10.34 -13.22 25.43
C GLY A 659 -10.10 -13.05 23.94
N PRO A 660 -11.07 -12.42 23.24
CA PRO A 660 -10.99 -12.15 21.79
C PRO A 660 -10.18 -10.89 21.49
N HIS A 661 -10.30 -10.41 20.25
CA HIS A 661 -9.77 -9.14 19.74
C HIS A 661 -10.40 -7.93 20.43
N LYS A 662 -9.82 -7.46 21.54
CA LYS A 662 -10.35 -6.32 22.31
C LYS A 662 -9.32 -5.70 23.24
N ILE A 663 -9.60 -4.50 23.75
CA ILE A 663 -8.94 -3.93 24.93
C ILE A 663 -9.31 -4.78 26.17
N ASN A 664 -8.32 -5.29 26.88
CA ASN A 664 -8.47 -5.92 28.18
C ASN A 664 -8.42 -4.90 29.32
N GLY A 665 -7.48 -3.95 29.23
CA GLY A 665 -7.36 -2.82 30.15
C GLY A 665 -6.88 -3.18 31.55
N LYS A 666 -6.43 -4.41 31.81
CA LYS A 666 -5.93 -4.81 33.14
C LYS A 666 -4.44 -4.51 33.27
N GLY A 667 -3.59 -5.34 32.68
CA GLY A 667 -2.13 -5.12 32.74
C GLY A 667 -1.70 -3.82 32.09
N THR A 668 -2.37 -3.40 31.02
CA THR A 668 -2.09 -2.13 30.34
C THR A 668 -2.36 -0.92 31.22
N PHE A 669 -3.44 -0.91 32.01
CA PHE A 669 -3.71 0.19 32.94
C PHE A 669 -2.71 0.24 34.10
N GLU A 670 -2.29 -0.95 34.61
CA GLU A 670 -1.21 -1.06 35.61
C GLU A 670 0.14 -0.56 35.04
N PHE A 671 0.43 -0.89 33.78
CA PHE A 671 1.62 -0.41 33.09
C PHE A 671 1.61 1.12 32.93
N LEU A 672 0.48 1.71 32.53
CA LEU A 672 0.31 3.16 32.46
C LEU A 672 0.48 3.81 33.84
N ASP A 673 -0.14 3.27 34.91
CA ASP A 673 0.01 3.79 36.27
C ASP A 673 1.48 3.76 36.71
N ARG A 674 2.20 2.68 36.40
CA ARG A 674 3.63 2.53 36.75
C ARG A 674 4.53 3.54 36.07
N TRP A 675 4.29 3.83 34.81
CA TRP A 675 5.19 4.68 34.02
C TRP A 675 4.77 6.14 33.94
N LEU A 676 3.48 6.44 34.09
CA LEU A 676 2.96 7.81 33.94
C LEU A 676 2.56 8.49 35.26
N LYS A 677 2.29 7.75 36.34
CA LYS A 677 1.90 8.34 37.64
C LYS A 677 3.03 8.41 38.68
N ARG A 678 4.23 8.01 38.33
CA ARG A 678 5.41 8.10 39.19
C ARG A 678 6.02 9.47 39.19
#